data_d4547c0d8e568e035b285384924df3be
#
_entry.id   d4547c0d8e568e035b285384924df3be
#
_cell.length_a   1.000
_cell.length_b   1.000
_cell.length_c   1.000
_cell.angle_alpha   90.00
_cell.angle_beta   90.00
_cell.angle_gamma   90.00
#
_symmetry.space_group_name_H-M   'P 1'
#
loop_
_entity.id
_entity.type
_entity.pdbx_description
1 polymer ?
#
loop_
_entity_poly.entity_id
_entity_poly.type
_entity_poly.pdbx_seq_one_letter_code
_entity_poly.pdbx_strand_id
1 'polypeptide(L)'
;MRALSKHFPLTRQAGSCGSLPGLAGLAILLWFNAPAAGATGTGADWPGHSGAPDESGYSQLDEINTGDIGRLGLVSSLDLPGEVTLEATPLAVEGVLYFTGSYATVYAVEAATGRLLWSFDPKTWEHNPLKMHFNFSINRGAAYADGRVFVAAMDGRLFALESKTGKVLWSVETMGPKEWMLTSSGAPRTFKGKVIIGNSGSDFGARGYVTAYDQLTGKQLWRFYTAPGATQDNKGDPTMERAAATWKGEYWKTGTGGSVWNGITFDRELNRIYLGTANAGPWDPALRSPGGGDNLFTASIVALDADTGKYVWHYQVNPRDAWDYDCTQQMTLGELVVGGKRRKVVMQAPKNGFFYVLDRETGKLISAGKMGKVTWAERIDVTSGRPVEQKNVRYENGETVVWPSAIGGHNWQDMAFSPKTGLVYVPYMQIGTRFTKGKEVPGAITLAGLAVEAVTQDPKDNKGALIAWDPIQQKARWEIWHDTIWNGGALATAGGLVFQGTADGYFSAYDAANGKRLWQFNVGHGIIGGPISYSVKGKQYLSVLSGYGGVTGSWGHYMNVGWKYGAQPRRVLTFSLDGKADLPPTAPPDMKLHALDNPNVRINDKDVRAGEALFMQCGACHGVNLEGAGSPAPDLRESVVALDPDAFWTLLHTGSLIQHGMPRFESLTKEQAQQLYMYIRAGARRAVQQSSASAN
;
A
#
# COMPACT_ATOMS: atom_id res chain seq x y z
N MET A 1 -68.65 18.93 -1.86
CA MET A 1 -69.35 20.25 -1.70
C MET A 1 -68.41 21.32 -2.20
N ARG A 2 -68.83 21.97 -3.30
CA ARG A 2 -68.68 23.36 -3.76
C ARG A 2 -67.31 24.00 -3.57
N ALA A 3 -66.48 24.25 -4.58
CA ALA A 3 -66.62 25.10 -5.83
C ALA A 3 -66.61 26.62 -5.57
N LEU A 4 -65.69 27.32 -6.24
CA LEU A 4 -65.82 28.61 -6.98
C LEU A 4 -64.46 29.28 -7.03
N SER A 5 -63.71 29.33 -8.07
CA SER A 5 -63.70 30.03 -9.37
C SER A 5 -63.81 31.55 -9.31
N LYS A 6 -62.87 32.26 -10.01
CA LYS A 6 -63.00 33.41 -10.93
C LYS A 6 -61.62 34.00 -11.22
N HIS A 7 -61.10 33.89 -12.44
CA HIS A 7 -61.27 34.70 -13.67
C HIS A 7 -60.60 36.10 -13.67
N PHE A 8 -59.54 36.17 -14.50
CA PHE A 8 -59.01 37.09 -15.51
C PHE A 8 -59.49 38.57 -15.55
N PRO A 9 -58.77 39.56 -16.19
CA PRO A 9 -58.35 39.51 -17.60
C PRO A 9 -57.00 40.18 -18.00
N LEU A 10 -56.60 39.86 -19.23
CA LEU A 10 -55.57 40.46 -20.10
C LEU A 10 -55.87 41.91 -20.51
N THR A 11 -54.80 42.74 -20.71
CA THR A 11 -54.80 43.76 -21.75
C THR A 11 -53.46 43.83 -22.48
N ARG A 12 -53.59 43.76 -23.79
CA ARG A 12 -52.53 44.05 -24.77
C ARG A 12 -52.46 45.59 -24.97
N GLN A 13 -51.20 46.09 -25.21
CA GLN A 13 -51.07 47.17 -26.19
C GLN A 13 -49.72 47.06 -26.92
N ALA A 14 -49.81 47.21 -28.23
CA ALA A 14 -48.77 47.19 -29.23
C ALA A 14 -48.32 48.65 -29.57
N GLY A 15 -47.08 48.79 -30.06
CA GLY A 15 -46.59 50.04 -30.64
C GLY A 15 -45.11 49.97 -30.96
N SER A 16 -44.80 49.69 -32.08
CA SER A 16 -44.28 50.17 -33.36
C SER A 16 -42.79 50.53 -33.42
N CYS A 17 -42.14 49.85 -34.40
CA CYS A 17 -41.00 50.17 -35.27
C CYS A 17 -40.07 51.37 -34.99
N GLY A 18 -38.77 51.06 -35.02
CA GLY A 18 -37.65 51.98 -35.30
C GLY A 18 -36.39 51.20 -35.67
N SER A 19 -36.08 51.09 -36.93
CA SER A 19 -34.88 50.55 -37.54
C SER A 19 -33.68 51.50 -37.40
N LEU A 20 -32.46 51.00 -37.13
CA LEU A 20 -31.15 51.42 -37.65
C LEU A 20 -30.00 50.60 -37.05
N PRO A 21 -28.74 50.66 -37.56
CA PRO A 21 -28.10 49.43 -38.17
C PRO A 21 -26.90 48.87 -37.41
N GLY A 22 -26.53 47.70 -37.84
CA GLY A 22 -25.35 46.89 -37.64
C GLY A 22 -24.13 47.38 -36.81
N LEU A 23 -23.84 46.62 -35.77
CA LEU A 23 -22.49 46.46 -35.28
C LEU A 23 -22.30 44.95 -35.04
N ALA A 24 -21.42 44.36 -35.87
CA ALA A 24 -20.97 42.98 -35.71
C ALA A 24 -20.17 42.90 -34.40
N GLY A 25 -20.82 42.51 -33.34
CA GLY A 25 -20.20 42.15 -32.07
C GLY A 25 -19.67 40.72 -32.14
N LEU A 26 -18.36 40.58 -32.16
CA LEU A 26 -17.64 39.32 -31.97
C LEU A 26 -18.01 38.77 -30.59
N ALA A 27 -18.93 37.80 -30.54
CA ALA A 27 -19.21 37.06 -29.31
C ALA A 27 -18.03 36.12 -29.06
N ILE A 28 -17.07 36.57 -28.25
CA ILE A 28 -16.09 35.71 -27.62
C ILE A 28 -16.89 34.82 -26.67
N LEU A 29 -17.15 33.59 -27.10
CA LEU A 29 -17.60 32.50 -26.23
C LEU A 29 -16.47 32.21 -25.24
N LEU A 30 -16.47 32.89 -24.10
CA LEU A 30 -15.76 32.47 -22.90
C LEU A 30 -16.40 31.15 -22.49
N TRP A 31 -15.76 30.05 -22.87
CA TRP A 31 -15.99 28.75 -22.27
C TRP A 31 -15.58 28.87 -20.80
N PHE A 32 -16.54 29.18 -19.93
CA PHE A 32 -16.40 28.86 -18.53
C PHE A 32 -16.31 27.34 -18.44
N ASN A 33 -15.10 26.82 -18.33
CA ASN A 33 -14.91 25.47 -17.81
C ASN A 33 -15.47 25.47 -16.38
N ALA A 34 -16.70 25.02 -16.24
CA ALA A 34 -17.21 24.64 -14.93
C ALA A 34 -16.24 23.59 -14.38
N PRO A 35 -15.74 23.74 -13.14
CA PRO A 35 -14.83 22.77 -12.56
C PRO A 35 -15.51 21.41 -12.64
N ALA A 36 -14.76 20.39 -13.06
CA ALA A 36 -15.21 19.01 -13.06
C ALA A 36 -15.63 18.66 -11.62
N ALA A 37 -16.92 18.54 -11.38
CA ALA A 37 -17.46 18.10 -10.11
C ALA A 37 -17.16 16.60 -9.97
N GLY A 38 -16.03 16.21 -9.38
CA GLY A 38 -15.67 14.81 -9.41
C GLY A 38 -14.73 14.30 -8.35
N ALA A 39 -13.69 15.04 -8.00
CA ALA A 39 -12.89 14.72 -6.83
C ALA A 39 -13.18 15.77 -5.77
N THR A 40 -13.67 15.37 -4.63
CA THR A 40 -14.03 16.32 -3.57
C THR A 40 -12.80 16.91 -2.90
N GLY A 41 -11.64 16.22 -2.95
CA GLY A 41 -10.40 16.65 -2.31
C GLY A 41 -10.57 16.99 -0.83
N THR A 42 -9.47 17.21 -0.13
CA THR A 42 -9.51 17.66 1.26
C THR A 42 -9.41 19.18 1.33
N GLY A 43 -10.18 19.78 2.28
CA GLY A 43 -10.04 21.20 2.67
C GLY A 43 -8.97 21.35 3.76
N ALA A 44 -9.36 21.95 4.92
CA ALA A 44 -8.44 22.22 6.03
C ALA A 44 -7.87 20.94 6.69
N ASP A 45 -8.65 19.88 6.77
CA ASP A 45 -8.25 18.61 7.37
C ASP A 45 -7.88 17.56 6.32
N TRP A 46 -7.10 16.54 6.75
CA TRP A 46 -6.81 15.32 6.01
C TRP A 46 -7.31 14.11 6.82
N PRO A 47 -8.63 13.83 6.80
CA PRO A 47 -9.26 12.93 7.76
C PRO A 47 -9.22 11.44 7.39
N GLY A 48 -8.84 11.10 6.16
CA GLY A 48 -8.80 9.73 5.63
C GLY A 48 -7.44 9.38 5.07
N HIS A 49 -7.19 8.10 4.81
CA HIS A 49 -5.91 7.56 4.35
C HIS A 49 -5.33 8.33 3.15
N SER A 50 -6.08 8.44 2.05
CA SER A 50 -5.70 9.27 0.90
C SER A 50 -6.54 10.54 0.82
N GLY A 51 -6.84 11.15 1.96
CA GLY A 51 -7.53 12.41 2.13
C GLY A 51 -9.03 12.25 2.33
N ALA A 52 -9.81 12.39 1.27
CA ALA A 52 -11.27 12.25 1.27
C ALA A 52 -11.69 10.78 1.05
N PRO A 53 -12.95 10.41 1.30
CA PRO A 53 -13.45 9.03 1.08
C PRO A 53 -13.36 8.52 -0.35
N ASP A 54 -13.20 9.41 -1.34
CA ASP A 54 -12.96 9.09 -2.74
C ASP A 54 -11.52 8.65 -3.02
N GLU A 55 -10.66 8.67 -1.99
CA GLU A 55 -9.25 8.27 -2.05
C GLU A 55 -8.49 9.00 -3.19
N SER A 56 -8.76 10.29 -3.39
CA SER A 56 -8.17 11.06 -4.50
C SER A 56 -6.72 11.45 -4.30
N GLY A 57 -6.20 11.45 -3.08
CA GLY A 57 -4.84 11.95 -2.79
C GLY A 57 -4.67 13.45 -3.15
N TYR A 58 -5.77 14.23 -3.14
CA TYR A 58 -5.80 15.61 -3.60
C TYR A 58 -6.20 16.58 -2.51
N SER A 59 -5.39 17.63 -2.34
CA SER A 59 -5.70 18.77 -1.45
C SER A 59 -6.22 19.96 -2.25
N GLN A 60 -7.32 20.57 -1.78
CA GLN A 60 -7.85 21.80 -2.34
C GLN A 60 -7.06 23.06 -1.91
N LEU A 61 -6.12 22.94 -0.98
CA LEU A 61 -5.28 24.02 -0.51
C LEU A 61 -4.28 24.42 -1.59
N ASP A 62 -4.04 25.73 -1.74
CA ASP A 62 -3.21 26.34 -2.79
C ASP A 62 -2.29 27.47 -2.29
N GLU A 63 -2.20 27.72 -0.98
CA GLU A 63 -1.23 28.66 -0.41
C GLU A 63 0.21 28.24 -0.78
N ILE A 64 0.50 26.92 -0.70
CA ILE A 64 1.75 26.35 -1.22
C ILE A 64 1.52 26.02 -2.70
N ASN A 65 2.12 26.80 -3.59
CA ASN A 65 1.90 26.72 -5.03
C ASN A 65 3.21 26.81 -5.82
N THR A 66 3.14 26.68 -7.13
CA THR A 66 4.31 26.69 -8.02
C THR A 66 5.12 27.98 -7.96
N GLY A 67 4.52 29.12 -7.59
CA GLY A 67 5.21 30.42 -7.46
C GLY A 67 5.94 30.57 -6.12
N ASP A 68 5.38 30.01 -5.05
CA ASP A 68 5.89 30.20 -3.68
C ASP A 68 6.68 29.01 -3.14
N ILE A 69 6.72 27.87 -3.86
CA ILE A 69 7.33 26.62 -3.40
C ILE A 69 8.79 26.77 -2.95
N GLY A 70 9.54 27.72 -3.51
CA GLY A 70 10.90 28.01 -3.10
C GLY A 70 11.05 28.51 -1.66
N ARG A 71 9.95 28.94 -1.02
CA ARG A 71 9.88 29.38 0.37
C ARG A 71 9.53 28.26 1.32
N LEU A 72 9.22 27.06 0.80
CA LEU A 72 8.85 25.91 1.65
C LEU A 72 10.03 25.48 2.50
N GLY A 73 9.84 25.43 3.82
CA GLY A 73 10.86 25.04 4.77
C GLY A 73 10.32 24.18 5.91
N LEU A 74 11.22 23.54 6.64
CA LEU A 74 10.89 22.71 7.81
C LEU A 74 10.34 23.60 8.93
N VAL A 75 9.24 23.17 9.55
CA VAL A 75 8.64 23.79 10.74
C VAL A 75 8.98 23.02 11.99
N SER A 76 8.87 21.70 11.90
CA SER A 76 9.14 20.79 13.03
C SER A 76 9.54 19.41 12.55
N SER A 77 10.27 18.70 13.40
CA SER A 77 10.56 17.28 13.30
C SER A 77 10.44 16.63 14.66
N LEU A 78 9.89 15.40 14.70
CA LEU A 78 9.84 14.59 15.93
C LEU A 78 10.45 13.23 15.63
N ASP A 79 11.52 12.92 16.34
CA ASP A 79 12.14 11.60 16.32
C ASP A 79 11.27 10.59 17.07
N LEU A 80 11.16 9.38 16.54
CA LEU A 80 10.32 8.30 17.07
C LEU A 80 11.23 7.13 17.49
N PRO A 81 11.77 7.16 18.71
CA PRO A 81 12.66 6.11 19.20
C PRO A 81 11.99 4.74 19.23
N GLY A 82 12.71 3.70 18.78
CA GLY A 82 12.22 2.33 18.73
C GLY A 82 11.45 1.96 17.46
N GLU A 83 11.07 2.93 16.64
CA GLU A 83 10.45 2.64 15.35
C GLU A 83 11.47 2.05 14.37
N VAL A 84 11.04 1.06 13.58
CA VAL A 84 11.87 0.36 12.60
C VAL A 84 11.40 0.59 11.17
N THR A 85 10.09 0.85 10.97
CA THR A 85 9.52 1.21 9.68
C THR A 85 8.34 2.16 9.84
N LEU A 86 8.13 3.08 8.89
CA LEU A 86 7.00 3.99 8.86
C LEU A 86 6.36 3.94 7.46
N GLU A 87 5.35 3.11 7.30
CA GLU A 87 4.60 2.95 6.02
C GLU A 87 3.30 3.75 5.98
N ALA A 88 2.88 4.29 7.13
CA ALA A 88 1.58 4.94 7.25
C ALA A 88 1.52 6.26 6.46
N THR A 89 0.34 6.54 5.89
CA THR A 89 -0.05 7.90 5.52
C THR A 89 -0.69 8.54 6.75
N PRO A 90 -0.17 9.69 7.25
CA PRO A 90 -0.75 10.37 8.40
C PRO A 90 -2.16 10.89 8.13
N LEU A 91 -2.93 11.11 9.19
CA LEU A 91 -4.15 11.92 9.19
C LEU A 91 -3.86 13.26 9.85
N ALA A 92 -4.56 14.31 9.43
CA ALA A 92 -4.54 15.61 10.10
C ALA A 92 -5.98 16.06 10.35
N VAL A 93 -6.36 16.19 11.60
CA VAL A 93 -7.71 16.60 12.01
C VAL A 93 -7.63 17.60 13.15
N GLU A 94 -8.27 18.76 12.99
CA GLU A 94 -8.32 19.81 14.00
C GLU A 94 -6.92 20.22 14.54
N GLY A 95 -5.90 20.19 13.65
CA GLY A 95 -4.52 20.54 14.00
C GLY A 95 -3.73 19.46 14.73
N VAL A 96 -4.21 18.23 14.76
CA VAL A 96 -3.51 17.06 15.31
C VAL A 96 -3.23 16.07 14.20
N LEU A 97 -1.98 15.61 14.14
CA LEU A 97 -1.56 14.48 13.30
C LEU A 97 -1.82 13.18 14.04
N TYR A 98 -2.46 12.22 13.37
CA TYR A 98 -2.60 10.85 13.85
C TYR A 98 -1.96 9.91 12.84
N PHE A 99 -1.07 9.04 13.28
CA PHE A 99 -0.42 8.05 12.41
C PHE A 99 -0.01 6.82 13.20
N THR A 100 0.31 5.76 12.47
CA THR A 100 0.83 4.53 13.06
C THR A 100 2.29 4.36 12.72
N GLY A 101 3.04 3.84 13.66
CA GLY A 101 4.39 3.33 13.51
C GLY A 101 4.42 1.80 13.39
N SER A 102 5.57 1.23 13.66
CA SER A 102 5.80 -0.21 13.70
C SER A 102 4.84 -0.90 14.68
N TYR A 103 4.40 -2.10 14.31
CA TYR A 103 3.54 -2.95 15.15
C TYR A 103 2.20 -2.31 15.54
N ALA A 104 1.73 -1.31 14.75
CA ALA A 104 0.50 -0.55 14.96
C ALA A 104 0.53 0.36 16.20
N THR A 105 1.70 0.79 16.67
CA THR A 105 1.81 1.88 17.65
C THR A 105 1.20 3.15 17.08
N VAL A 106 0.26 3.77 17.79
CA VAL A 106 -0.44 5.00 17.36
C VAL A 106 0.18 6.21 18.03
N TYR A 107 0.37 7.26 17.26
CA TYR A 107 0.87 8.56 17.73
C TYR A 107 -0.14 9.66 17.45
N ALA A 108 -0.28 10.60 18.39
CA ALA A 108 -0.93 11.88 18.18
C ALA A 108 0.08 13.01 18.44
N VAL A 109 0.24 13.86 17.44
CA VAL A 109 1.25 14.94 17.44
C VAL A 109 0.57 16.26 17.08
N GLU A 110 0.86 17.32 17.82
CA GLU A 110 0.40 18.67 17.50
C GLU A 110 1.06 19.11 16.16
N ALA A 111 0.25 19.28 15.14
CA ALA A 111 0.70 19.41 13.77
C ALA A 111 1.63 20.60 13.52
N ALA A 112 1.35 21.75 14.15
CA ALA A 112 2.12 22.99 13.94
C ALA A 112 3.44 23.04 14.71
N THR A 113 3.61 22.24 15.77
CA THR A 113 4.78 22.29 16.66
C THR A 113 5.63 21.03 16.67
N GLY A 114 5.05 19.90 16.22
CA GLY A 114 5.69 18.58 16.30
C GLY A 114 5.70 17.99 17.72
N ARG A 115 4.95 18.58 18.68
CA ARG A 115 4.89 18.10 20.07
C ARG A 115 4.07 16.82 20.15
N LEU A 116 4.65 15.74 20.71
CA LEU A 116 3.92 14.51 21.02
C LEU A 116 2.84 14.79 22.08
N LEU A 117 1.60 14.45 21.79
CA LEU A 117 0.46 14.57 22.70
C LEU A 117 0.25 13.28 23.48
N TRP A 118 0.19 12.16 22.79
CA TRP A 118 0.07 10.83 23.36
C TRP A 118 0.54 9.77 22.36
N SER A 119 0.84 8.57 22.87
CA SER A 119 1.05 7.36 22.07
C SER A 119 0.32 6.17 22.68
N PHE A 120 -0.04 5.19 21.86
CA PHE A 120 -0.70 3.95 22.24
C PHE A 120 -0.02 2.77 21.57
N ASP A 121 0.48 1.82 22.37
CA ASP A 121 1.03 0.54 21.91
C ASP A 121 -0.01 -0.57 22.14
N PRO A 122 -0.48 -1.28 21.11
CA PRO A 122 -1.41 -2.40 21.24
C PRO A 122 -0.80 -3.65 21.90
N LYS A 123 0.52 -3.69 22.11
CA LYS A 123 1.26 -4.80 22.72
C LYS A 123 0.91 -6.16 22.08
N THR A 124 1.00 -6.23 20.78
CA THR A 124 0.73 -7.46 20.00
C THR A 124 1.56 -8.63 20.50
N TRP A 125 2.82 -8.39 20.83
CA TRP A 125 3.76 -9.37 21.35
C TRP A 125 3.31 -10.03 22.68
N GLU A 126 2.55 -9.32 23.50
CA GLU A 126 1.98 -9.83 24.75
C GLU A 126 0.65 -10.57 24.51
N HIS A 127 -0.22 -9.99 23.68
CA HIS A 127 -1.57 -10.53 23.41
C HIS A 127 -1.54 -11.81 22.57
N ASN A 128 -0.76 -11.81 21.48
CA ASN A 128 -0.64 -12.95 20.57
C ASN A 128 0.76 -13.04 19.97
N PRO A 129 1.73 -13.60 20.71
CA PRO A 129 3.14 -13.69 20.27
C PRO A 129 3.33 -14.48 18.98
N LEU A 130 2.42 -15.40 18.62
CA LEU A 130 2.49 -16.17 17.38
C LEU A 130 2.37 -15.27 16.14
N LYS A 131 1.65 -14.15 16.24
CA LYS A 131 1.54 -13.19 15.14
C LYS A 131 2.85 -12.49 14.81
N MET A 132 3.80 -12.45 15.73
CA MET A 132 5.11 -11.84 15.49
C MET A 132 5.93 -12.60 14.43
N HIS A 133 5.64 -13.87 14.15
CA HIS A 133 6.30 -14.67 13.10
C HIS A 133 6.01 -14.20 11.67
N PHE A 134 4.87 -13.50 11.45
CA PHE A 134 4.42 -13.06 10.13
C PHE A 134 4.47 -11.55 9.98
N ASN A 135 5.36 -10.93 10.74
CA ASN A 135 5.40 -9.50 10.87
C ASN A 135 6.61 -8.88 10.18
N PHE A 136 6.33 -8.05 9.18
CA PHE A 136 7.30 -7.13 8.61
C PHE A 136 7.33 -5.78 9.35
N SER A 137 6.79 -5.69 10.58
CA SER A 137 6.57 -4.46 11.36
C SER A 137 5.61 -3.45 10.68
N ILE A 138 4.79 -3.88 9.74
CA ILE A 138 3.99 -3.03 8.86
C ILE A 138 2.67 -2.61 9.51
N ASN A 139 2.36 -1.31 9.45
CA ASN A 139 1.00 -0.80 9.59
C ASN A 139 0.86 0.46 8.72
N ARG A 140 -0.19 0.52 7.87
CA ARG A 140 -0.36 1.58 6.85
C ARG A 140 -1.24 2.73 7.30
N GLY A 141 -1.64 2.79 8.56
CA GLY A 141 -2.31 3.95 9.13
C GLY A 141 -3.53 3.65 9.97
N ALA A 142 -4.14 4.72 10.40
CA ALA A 142 -5.36 4.75 11.20
C ALA A 142 -6.51 5.35 10.39
N ALA A 143 -7.71 5.35 11.00
CA ALA A 143 -8.86 6.11 10.52
C ALA A 143 -9.36 7.04 11.63
N TYR A 144 -10.05 8.11 11.25
CA TYR A 144 -10.64 9.06 12.19
C TYR A 144 -12.14 9.24 11.91
N ALA A 145 -12.96 9.24 12.95
CA ALA A 145 -14.34 9.71 12.87
C ALA A 145 -14.83 10.14 14.26
N ASP A 146 -15.52 11.25 14.33
CA ASP A 146 -16.29 11.74 15.49
C ASP A 146 -15.51 11.64 16.82
N GLY A 147 -14.28 12.19 16.85
CA GLY A 147 -13.43 12.21 18.03
C GLY A 147 -12.80 10.87 18.42
N ARG A 148 -12.76 9.90 17.47
CA ARG A 148 -12.15 8.58 17.66
C ARG A 148 -11.10 8.32 16.61
N VAL A 149 -10.02 7.68 17.03
CA VAL A 149 -8.99 7.12 16.14
C VAL A 149 -9.14 5.60 16.15
N PHE A 150 -9.22 5.00 14.96
CA PHE A 150 -9.35 3.56 14.80
C PHE A 150 -8.07 2.98 14.24
N VAL A 151 -7.58 1.91 14.86
CA VAL A 151 -6.38 1.19 14.40
C VAL A 151 -6.61 -0.31 14.44
N ALA A 152 -6.17 -1.00 13.40
CA ALA A 152 -6.16 -2.46 13.35
C ALA A 152 -4.74 -2.95 13.65
N ALA A 153 -4.60 -3.66 14.76
CA ALA A 153 -3.34 -4.30 15.13
C ALA A 153 -3.14 -5.59 14.33
N MET A 154 -1.88 -5.96 14.13
CA MET A 154 -1.54 -7.14 13.34
C MET A 154 -2.03 -8.47 13.94
N ASP A 155 -2.34 -8.49 15.22
CA ASP A 155 -2.91 -9.66 15.92
C ASP A 155 -4.41 -9.85 15.68
N GLY A 156 -5.04 -8.93 14.95
CA GLY A 156 -6.44 -8.98 14.59
C GLY A 156 -7.36 -8.12 15.46
N ARG A 157 -6.85 -7.46 16.48
CA ARG A 157 -7.67 -6.53 17.26
C ARG A 157 -7.88 -5.22 16.51
N LEU A 158 -9.14 -4.78 16.45
CA LEU A 158 -9.50 -3.43 16.03
C LEU A 158 -9.81 -2.61 17.29
N PHE A 159 -9.14 -1.47 17.43
CA PHE A 159 -9.31 -0.55 18.54
C PHE A 159 -10.01 0.73 18.10
N ALA A 160 -10.83 1.30 18.99
CA ALA A 160 -11.21 2.71 18.95
C ALA A 160 -10.57 3.42 20.14
N LEU A 161 -9.81 4.46 19.84
CA LEU A 161 -9.14 5.30 20.83
C LEU A 161 -9.81 6.66 20.89
N GLU A 162 -9.91 7.24 22.08
CA GLU A 162 -10.32 8.64 22.23
C GLU A 162 -9.23 9.54 21.59
N SER A 163 -9.59 10.36 20.62
CA SER A 163 -8.62 11.15 19.86
C SER A 163 -7.80 12.12 20.71
N LYS A 164 -8.35 12.62 21.81
CA LYS A 164 -7.67 13.59 22.70
C LYS A 164 -6.65 12.97 23.65
N THR A 165 -6.84 11.70 24.04
CA THR A 165 -6.06 11.08 25.13
C THR A 165 -5.38 9.76 24.76
N GLY A 166 -5.76 9.13 23.64
CA GLY A 166 -5.33 7.79 23.27
C GLY A 166 -5.95 6.66 24.10
N LYS A 167 -6.91 6.97 25.00
CA LYS A 167 -7.57 5.96 25.83
C LYS A 167 -8.42 5.02 24.96
N VAL A 168 -8.30 3.72 25.21
CA VAL A 168 -9.14 2.71 24.55
C VAL A 168 -10.59 2.88 24.96
N LEU A 169 -11.47 3.12 23.99
CA LEU A 169 -12.91 3.19 24.18
C LEU A 169 -13.55 1.81 24.04
N TRP A 170 -13.10 1.06 23.03
CA TRP A 170 -13.46 -0.34 22.83
C TRP A 170 -12.39 -1.07 21.99
N SER A 171 -12.39 -2.38 22.07
CA SER A 171 -11.55 -3.27 21.26
C SER A 171 -12.34 -4.51 20.91
N VAL A 172 -12.18 -5.01 19.67
CA VAL A 172 -12.83 -6.23 19.18
C VAL A 172 -11.87 -7.09 18.39
N GLU A 173 -12.00 -8.42 18.51
CA GLU A 173 -11.30 -9.38 17.66
C GLU A 173 -11.94 -9.42 16.27
N THR A 174 -11.19 -9.15 15.23
CA THR A 174 -11.71 -9.14 13.85
C THR A 174 -11.47 -10.47 13.13
N MET A 175 -10.57 -11.28 13.66
CA MET A 175 -10.09 -12.53 13.04
C MET A 175 -10.62 -13.75 13.79
N GLY A 176 -10.52 -14.91 13.15
CA GLY A 176 -10.83 -16.20 13.73
C GLY A 176 -9.79 -16.69 14.75
N PRO A 177 -9.61 -18.00 14.87
CA PRO A 177 -8.69 -18.61 15.84
C PRO A 177 -7.29 -18.00 15.80
N LYS A 178 -6.66 -17.86 16.98
CA LYS A 178 -5.36 -17.19 17.16
C LYS A 178 -4.20 -17.85 16.41
N GLU A 179 -4.28 -19.14 16.18
CA GLU A 179 -3.30 -19.96 15.47
C GLU A 179 -3.25 -19.75 13.95
N TRP A 180 -4.23 -19.07 13.40
CA TRP A 180 -4.27 -18.79 11.97
C TRP A 180 -3.30 -17.69 11.57
N MET A 181 -2.66 -17.85 10.40
CA MET A 181 -1.72 -16.89 9.80
C MET A 181 -2.41 -15.63 9.23
N LEU A 182 -3.54 -15.24 9.82
CA LEU A 182 -4.28 -14.03 9.54
C LEU A 182 -3.64 -12.86 10.26
N THR A 183 -3.43 -11.77 9.54
CA THR A 183 -2.90 -10.52 10.11
C THR A 183 -3.70 -9.32 9.61
N SER A 184 -3.42 -8.14 10.14
CA SER A 184 -3.91 -6.87 9.62
C SER A 184 -2.74 -5.91 9.43
N SER A 185 -2.60 -5.36 8.23
CA SER A 185 -1.55 -4.41 7.88
C SER A 185 -2.09 -3.11 7.26
N GLY A 186 -3.38 -3.11 6.87
CA GLY A 186 -4.05 -1.97 6.24
C GLY A 186 -4.61 -0.98 7.24
N ALA A 187 -4.79 0.26 6.80
CA ALA A 187 -5.55 1.25 7.54
C ALA A 187 -7.06 0.95 7.48
N PRO A 188 -7.80 1.03 8.59
CA PRO A 188 -9.26 1.02 8.54
C PRO A 188 -9.81 2.17 7.70
N ARG A 189 -11.06 2.07 7.28
CA ARG A 189 -11.79 3.19 6.65
C ARG A 189 -13.07 3.46 7.44
N THR A 190 -13.44 4.73 7.52
CA THR A 190 -14.66 5.17 8.24
C THR A 190 -15.64 5.82 7.29
N PHE A 191 -16.92 5.46 7.38
CA PHE A 191 -18.02 6.14 6.70
C PHE A 191 -19.35 5.81 7.34
N LYS A 192 -20.27 6.77 7.36
CA LYS A 192 -21.67 6.60 7.81
C LYS A 192 -21.80 5.81 9.12
N GLY A 193 -21.00 6.15 10.15
CA GLY A 193 -21.06 5.47 11.45
C GLY A 193 -20.46 4.07 11.49
N LYS A 194 -19.69 3.68 10.46
CA LYS A 194 -19.04 2.38 10.36
C LYS A 194 -17.54 2.50 10.31
N VAL A 195 -16.86 1.48 10.82
CA VAL A 195 -15.43 1.24 10.62
C VAL A 195 -15.26 -0.05 9.83
N ILE A 196 -14.50 0.00 8.75
CA ILE A 196 -14.28 -1.15 7.89
C ILE A 196 -12.82 -1.54 7.88
N ILE A 197 -12.58 -2.85 7.96
CA ILE A 197 -11.27 -3.46 7.86
C ILE A 197 -11.37 -4.83 7.19
N GLY A 198 -10.38 -5.17 6.38
CA GLY A 198 -10.17 -6.52 5.85
C GLY A 198 -9.04 -7.24 6.58
N ASN A 199 -8.64 -8.39 6.06
CA ASN A 199 -7.52 -9.17 6.55
C ASN A 199 -6.36 -9.21 5.54
N SER A 200 -5.16 -9.53 6.03
CA SER A 200 -3.98 -9.93 5.25
C SER A 200 -3.76 -11.45 5.37
N GLY A 201 -2.79 -11.99 4.64
CA GLY A 201 -2.35 -13.38 4.77
C GLY A 201 -2.72 -14.31 3.62
N SER A 202 -3.06 -13.81 2.44
CA SER A 202 -3.35 -14.62 1.24
C SER A 202 -2.28 -15.67 0.96
N ASP A 203 -0.99 -15.31 1.08
CA ASP A 203 0.15 -16.20 0.80
C ASP A 203 0.33 -17.28 1.85
N PHE A 204 -0.30 -17.14 3.00
CA PHE A 204 -0.18 -18.02 4.15
C PHE A 204 -1.44 -18.86 4.42
N GLY A 205 -2.32 -18.99 3.41
CA GLY A 205 -3.51 -19.82 3.52
C GLY A 205 -4.71 -19.14 4.18
N ALA A 206 -4.74 -17.80 4.25
CA ALA A 206 -5.90 -17.07 4.73
C ALA A 206 -7.03 -17.07 3.70
N ARG A 207 -8.28 -17.18 4.18
CA ARG A 207 -9.49 -16.85 3.41
C ARG A 207 -9.76 -15.35 3.52
N GLY A 208 -9.89 -14.66 2.40
CA GLY A 208 -10.14 -13.23 2.37
C GLY A 208 -11.55 -12.83 2.81
N TYR A 209 -11.65 -11.72 3.54
CA TYR A 209 -12.92 -11.07 3.91
C TYR A 209 -12.72 -9.59 4.23
N VAL A 210 -13.83 -8.88 4.30
CA VAL A 210 -13.94 -7.52 4.83
C VAL A 210 -15.11 -7.46 5.81
N THR A 211 -14.97 -6.68 6.87
CA THR A 211 -15.97 -6.56 7.93
C THR A 211 -16.23 -5.10 8.26
N ALA A 212 -17.50 -4.75 8.42
CA ALA A 212 -17.92 -3.46 8.97
C ALA A 212 -18.33 -3.61 10.44
N TYR A 213 -17.87 -2.65 11.23
CA TYR A 213 -18.18 -2.53 12.64
C TYR A 213 -18.87 -1.20 12.91
N ASP A 214 -19.77 -1.16 13.88
CA ASP A 214 -20.34 0.07 14.40
C ASP A 214 -19.23 0.90 15.06
N GLN A 215 -19.06 2.15 14.65
CA GLN A 215 -17.95 2.99 15.12
C GLN A 215 -18.03 3.35 16.61
N LEU A 216 -19.24 3.31 17.22
CA LEU A 216 -19.44 3.69 18.62
C LEU A 216 -19.20 2.50 19.55
N THR A 217 -19.59 1.30 19.14
CA THR A 217 -19.67 0.11 19.99
C THR A 217 -18.71 -1.01 19.64
N GLY A 218 -18.12 -0.99 18.42
CA GLY A 218 -17.32 -2.09 17.88
C GLY A 218 -18.15 -3.32 17.48
N LYS A 219 -19.50 -3.26 17.57
CA LYS A 219 -20.36 -4.38 17.17
C LYS A 219 -20.22 -4.65 15.66
N GLN A 220 -19.99 -5.91 15.31
CA GLN A 220 -20.00 -6.31 13.89
C GLN A 220 -21.40 -6.08 13.29
N LEU A 221 -21.43 -5.36 12.16
CA LEU A 221 -22.65 -5.06 11.40
C LEU A 221 -22.85 -6.06 10.26
N TRP A 222 -21.80 -6.30 9.48
CA TRP A 222 -21.81 -7.28 8.39
C TRP A 222 -20.37 -7.73 8.08
N ARG A 223 -20.27 -8.89 7.42
CA ARG A 223 -19.02 -9.43 6.87
C ARG A 223 -19.28 -9.96 5.46
N PHE A 224 -18.37 -9.67 4.55
CA PHE A 224 -18.37 -10.20 3.19
C PHE A 224 -17.08 -11.01 2.98
N TYR A 225 -17.21 -12.27 2.59
CA TYR A 225 -16.09 -13.10 2.17
C TYR A 225 -15.73 -12.82 0.72
N THR A 226 -14.47 -12.64 0.41
CA THR A 226 -13.95 -12.36 -0.94
C THR A 226 -13.54 -13.62 -1.69
N ALA A 227 -13.54 -14.77 -1.00
CA ALA A 227 -13.26 -16.07 -1.58
C ALA A 227 -14.17 -17.12 -0.95
N PRO A 228 -14.54 -18.20 -1.69
CA PRO A 228 -15.42 -19.21 -1.16
C PRO A 228 -14.72 -20.10 -0.12
N GLY A 229 -15.48 -20.61 0.82
CA GLY A 229 -15.06 -21.64 1.78
C GLY A 229 -15.32 -23.06 1.27
N ALA A 230 -15.40 -24.02 2.19
CA ALA A 230 -15.86 -25.35 1.88
C ALA A 230 -17.33 -25.32 1.38
N THR A 231 -17.79 -26.39 0.77
CA THR A 231 -19.14 -26.44 0.15
C THR A 231 -20.24 -26.05 1.13
N GLN A 232 -20.17 -26.51 2.37
CA GLN A 232 -21.14 -26.18 3.42
C GLN A 232 -21.12 -24.72 3.84
N ASP A 233 -19.96 -24.05 3.76
CA ASP A 233 -19.78 -22.65 4.15
C ASP A 233 -20.36 -21.68 3.12
N ASN A 234 -20.54 -22.15 1.88
CA ASN A 234 -21.06 -21.35 0.79
C ASN A 234 -22.58 -21.48 0.63
N LYS A 235 -23.17 -22.53 1.24
CA LYS A 235 -24.59 -22.88 1.06
C LYS A 235 -25.50 -21.78 1.59
N GLY A 236 -26.40 -21.31 0.73
CA GLY A 236 -27.37 -20.26 1.04
C GLY A 236 -26.82 -18.83 0.85
N ASP A 237 -25.57 -18.69 0.39
CA ASP A 237 -25.01 -17.43 -0.10
C ASP A 237 -24.82 -17.50 -1.62
N PRO A 238 -25.75 -16.95 -2.42
CA PRO A 238 -25.67 -17.02 -3.88
C PRO A 238 -24.40 -16.42 -4.47
N THR A 239 -23.76 -15.47 -3.77
CA THR A 239 -22.50 -14.85 -4.18
C THR A 239 -21.34 -15.81 -4.01
N MET A 240 -21.27 -16.49 -2.86
CA MET A 240 -20.25 -17.49 -2.58
C MET A 240 -20.45 -18.78 -3.38
N GLU A 241 -21.68 -19.20 -3.62
CA GLU A 241 -22.00 -20.34 -4.51
C GLU A 241 -21.52 -20.07 -5.94
N ARG A 242 -21.77 -18.86 -6.47
CA ARG A 242 -21.25 -18.44 -7.77
C ARG A 242 -19.73 -18.37 -7.79
N ALA A 243 -19.08 -17.83 -6.75
CA ALA A 243 -17.62 -17.81 -6.64
C ALA A 243 -17.07 -19.24 -6.63
N ALA A 244 -17.64 -20.14 -5.82
CA ALA A 244 -17.21 -21.53 -5.70
C ALA A 244 -17.27 -22.31 -7.03
N ALA A 245 -18.22 -21.98 -7.91
CA ALA A 245 -18.32 -22.59 -9.24
C ALA A 245 -17.08 -22.32 -10.13
N THR A 246 -16.31 -21.27 -9.81
CA THR A 246 -15.07 -20.89 -10.52
C THR A 246 -13.80 -21.51 -9.89
N TRP A 247 -13.96 -22.36 -8.89
CA TRP A 247 -12.88 -23.09 -8.24
C TRP A 247 -13.06 -24.59 -8.46
N LYS A 248 -11.97 -25.35 -8.44
CA LYS A 248 -11.96 -26.81 -8.61
C LYS A 248 -11.14 -27.49 -7.52
N GLY A 249 -11.45 -28.76 -7.26
CA GLY A 249 -10.78 -29.53 -6.22
C GLY A 249 -11.15 -29.09 -4.80
N GLU A 250 -10.29 -29.38 -3.85
CA GLU A 250 -10.49 -29.09 -2.42
C GLU A 250 -9.75 -27.79 -2.00
N TYR A 251 -9.91 -26.74 -2.78
CA TYR A 251 -9.22 -25.44 -2.66
C TYR A 251 -9.26 -24.85 -1.23
N TRP A 252 -10.30 -25.12 -0.47
CA TRP A 252 -10.46 -24.60 0.90
C TRP A 252 -9.47 -25.19 1.90
N LYS A 253 -8.82 -26.32 1.57
CA LYS A 253 -7.83 -26.96 2.46
C LYS A 253 -6.50 -26.23 2.52
N THR A 254 -6.14 -25.51 1.45
CA THR A 254 -4.89 -24.75 1.34
C THR A 254 -5.07 -23.26 1.60
N GLY A 255 -6.33 -22.84 1.87
CA GLY A 255 -6.72 -21.44 1.89
C GLY A 255 -6.94 -20.90 0.47
N THR A 256 -7.77 -19.88 0.35
CA THR A 256 -8.18 -19.37 -0.96
C THR A 256 -7.52 -18.05 -1.33
N GLY A 257 -6.94 -17.33 -0.37
CA GLY A 257 -6.45 -15.99 -0.60
C GLY A 257 -7.58 -14.96 -0.76
N GLY A 258 -7.34 -13.94 -1.57
CA GLY A 258 -8.31 -12.87 -1.83
C GLY A 258 -8.48 -11.90 -0.67
N SER A 259 -7.50 -11.78 0.24
CA SER A 259 -7.57 -10.86 1.37
C SER A 259 -7.69 -9.40 0.93
N VAL A 260 -8.28 -8.55 1.80
CA VAL A 260 -8.43 -7.11 1.58
C VAL A 260 -7.49 -6.39 2.53
N TRP A 261 -6.20 -6.39 2.20
CA TRP A 261 -5.17 -5.87 3.07
C TRP A 261 -4.90 -4.36 2.91
N ASN A 262 -5.48 -3.71 1.89
CA ASN A 262 -5.42 -2.25 1.69
C ASN A 262 -6.68 -1.77 0.95
N GLY A 263 -6.64 -1.36 -0.29
CA GLY A 263 -7.62 -0.74 -1.18
C GLY A 263 -9.11 -0.85 -0.78
N ILE A 264 -9.61 0.14 -0.06
CA ILE A 264 -11.03 0.29 0.31
C ILE A 264 -11.42 1.73 0.04
N THR A 265 -12.39 1.95 -0.84
CA THR A 265 -12.84 3.30 -1.25
C THR A 265 -14.34 3.42 -1.10
N PHE A 266 -14.82 4.55 -0.57
CA PHE A 266 -16.24 4.80 -0.35
C PHE A 266 -16.82 5.82 -1.33
N ASP A 267 -17.83 5.41 -2.07
CA ASP A 267 -18.64 6.24 -2.95
C ASP A 267 -19.89 6.74 -2.21
N ARG A 268 -19.87 8.02 -1.81
CA ARG A 268 -20.98 8.65 -1.09
C ARG A 268 -22.24 8.75 -1.95
N GLU A 269 -22.07 8.93 -3.25
CA GLU A 269 -23.17 9.18 -4.17
C GLU A 269 -23.96 7.90 -4.48
N LEU A 270 -23.23 6.81 -4.74
CA LEU A 270 -23.83 5.51 -5.03
C LEU A 270 -24.04 4.65 -3.78
N ASN A 271 -23.63 5.13 -2.61
CA ASN A 271 -23.62 4.38 -1.34
C ASN A 271 -22.94 3.02 -1.48
N ARG A 272 -21.74 3.02 -2.08
CA ARG A 272 -20.97 1.80 -2.38
C ARG A 272 -19.59 1.83 -1.77
N ILE A 273 -19.07 0.64 -1.51
CA ILE A 273 -17.68 0.43 -1.20
C ILE A 273 -17.06 -0.35 -2.36
N TYR A 274 -15.91 0.09 -2.81
CA TYR A 274 -15.06 -0.66 -3.72
C TYR A 274 -13.91 -1.26 -2.93
N LEU A 275 -13.71 -2.56 -3.12
CA LEU A 275 -12.66 -3.35 -2.46
C LEU A 275 -11.69 -3.86 -3.50
N GLY A 276 -10.40 -3.74 -3.24
CA GLY A 276 -9.38 -4.47 -3.96
C GLY A 276 -9.08 -5.78 -3.24
N THR A 277 -9.12 -6.90 -3.95
CA THR A 277 -8.80 -8.21 -3.39
C THR A 277 -7.43 -8.69 -3.83
N ALA A 278 -6.73 -9.37 -2.93
CA ALA A 278 -5.39 -9.89 -3.15
C ALA A 278 -5.36 -11.14 -4.05
N ASN A 279 -4.17 -11.61 -4.31
CA ASN A 279 -3.87 -12.85 -5.00
C ASN A 279 -4.57 -14.08 -4.40
N ALA A 280 -4.60 -15.16 -5.16
CA ALA A 280 -5.01 -16.46 -4.67
C ALA A 280 -3.83 -17.24 -4.08
N GLY A 281 -4.07 -18.03 -3.05
CA GLY A 281 -3.09 -18.96 -2.46
C GLY A 281 -3.47 -20.42 -2.70
N PRO A 282 -2.49 -21.31 -2.94
CA PRO A 282 -1.12 -21.12 -3.42
C PRO A 282 -1.00 -20.41 -4.77
N TRP A 283 0.16 -19.81 -5.09
CA TRP A 283 0.32 -19.07 -6.35
C TRP A 283 0.21 -19.96 -7.59
N ASP A 284 0.69 -21.22 -7.54
CA ASP A 284 0.48 -22.16 -8.65
C ASP A 284 -1.00 -22.55 -8.80
N PRO A 285 -1.66 -22.12 -9.89
CA PRO A 285 -3.08 -22.44 -10.11
C PRO A 285 -3.36 -23.94 -10.24
N ALA A 286 -2.37 -24.74 -10.61
CA ALA A 286 -2.52 -26.19 -10.72
C ALA A 286 -2.62 -26.86 -9.34
N LEU A 287 -1.98 -26.28 -8.32
CA LEU A 287 -2.05 -26.77 -6.93
C LEU A 287 -3.35 -26.31 -6.25
N ARG A 288 -3.71 -25.03 -6.38
CA ARG A 288 -4.86 -24.49 -5.63
C ARG A 288 -6.22 -24.84 -6.24
N SER A 289 -6.29 -24.96 -7.57
CA SER A 289 -7.53 -25.23 -8.29
C SER A 289 -7.29 -26.17 -9.48
N PRO A 290 -6.96 -27.45 -9.19
CA PRO A 290 -6.74 -28.44 -10.23
C PRO A 290 -8.00 -28.58 -11.09
N GLY A 291 -7.85 -28.47 -12.40
CA GLY A 291 -8.98 -28.41 -13.34
C GLY A 291 -9.43 -26.99 -13.73
N GLY A 292 -8.77 -25.94 -13.21
CA GLY A 292 -8.92 -24.57 -13.70
C GLY A 292 -9.98 -23.74 -13.00
N GLY A 293 -10.52 -22.75 -13.73
CA GLY A 293 -11.47 -21.74 -13.26
C GLY A 293 -10.79 -20.42 -12.89
N ASP A 294 -11.59 -19.36 -12.86
CA ASP A 294 -11.09 -17.98 -12.69
C ASP A 294 -10.74 -17.63 -11.23
N ASN A 295 -11.17 -18.43 -10.26
CA ASN A 295 -10.93 -18.27 -8.84
C ASN A 295 -11.52 -16.96 -8.26
N LEU A 296 -12.81 -16.69 -8.48
CA LEU A 296 -13.50 -15.51 -7.94
C LEU A 296 -13.53 -15.53 -6.40
N PHE A 297 -13.38 -14.37 -5.74
CA PHE A 297 -13.10 -13.04 -6.26
C PHE A 297 -11.66 -12.62 -5.98
N THR A 298 -10.65 -13.45 -6.22
CA THR A 298 -9.24 -13.06 -6.07
C THR A 298 -8.82 -12.11 -7.18
N ALA A 299 -7.82 -11.27 -6.94
CA ALA A 299 -7.29 -10.28 -7.87
C ALA A 299 -8.39 -9.48 -8.58
N SER A 300 -9.33 -8.92 -7.81
CA SER A 300 -10.54 -8.29 -8.32
C SER A 300 -10.82 -6.95 -7.65
N ILE A 301 -11.54 -6.08 -8.37
CA ILE A 301 -12.28 -4.96 -7.80
C ILE A 301 -13.69 -5.47 -7.52
N VAL A 302 -14.16 -5.37 -6.28
CA VAL A 302 -15.48 -5.80 -5.85
C VAL A 302 -16.27 -4.63 -5.29
N ALA A 303 -17.47 -4.40 -5.80
CA ALA A 303 -18.39 -3.38 -5.28
C ALA A 303 -19.43 -4.00 -4.36
N LEU A 304 -19.59 -3.42 -3.18
CA LEU A 304 -20.60 -3.78 -2.19
C LEU A 304 -21.50 -2.60 -1.87
N ASP A 305 -22.75 -2.89 -1.49
CA ASP A 305 -23.60 -1.91 -0.82
C ASP A 305 -23.01 -1.56 0.55
N ALA A 306 -22.80 -0.29 0.82
CA ALA A 306 -22.09 0.18 2.00
C ALA A 306 -22.83 -0.08 3.32
N ASP A 307 -24.16 -0.13 3.31
CA ASP A 307 -24.95 -0.31 4.51
C ASP A 307 -25.09 -1.79 4.89
N THR A 308 -25.17 -2.67 3.90
CA THR A 308 -25.50 -4.09 4.09
C THR A 308 -24.37 -5.06 3.82
N GLY A 309 -23.29 -4.61 3.16
CA GLY A 309 -22.19 -5.47 2.70
C GLY A 309 -22.59 -6.42 1.56
N LYS A 310 -23.77 -6.25 0.96
CA LYS A 310 -24.23 -7.09 -0.14
C LYS A 310 -23.47 -6.79 -1.41
N TYR A 311 -23.16 -7.86 -2.15
CA TYR A 311 -22.50 -7.78 -3.45
C TYR A 311 -23.33 -7.00 -4.47
N VAL A 312 -22.65 -6.15 -5.27
CA VAL A 312 -23.25 -5.38 -6.37
C VAL A 312 -22.66 -5.82 -7.71
N TRP A 313 -21.35 -5.68 -7.90
CA TRP A 313 -20.63 -6.12 -9.09
C TRP A 313 -19.15 -6.43 -8.76
N HIS A 314 -18.45 -7.06 -9.68
CA HIS A 314 -17.01 -7.21 -9.64
C HIS A 314 -16.40 -7.05 -11.04
N TYR A 315 -15.11 -6.71 -11.04
CA TYR A 315 -14.24 -6.79 -12.21
C TYR A 315 -12.95 -7.51 -11.80
N GLN A 316 -12.66 -8.64 -12.44
CA GLN A 316 -11.46 -9.41 -12.12
C GLN A 316 -10.31 -8.98 -13.03
N VAL A 317 -9.26 -8.35 -12.47
CA VAL A 317 -8.11 -7.84 -13.23
C VAL A 317 -7.15 -8.96 -13.67
N ASN A 318 -7.06 -10.03 -12.86
CA ASN A 318 -6.23 -11.20 -13.15
C ASN A 318 -7.01 -12.50 -12.88
N PRO A 319 -7.82 -12.99 -13.86
CA PRO A 319 -8.43 -14.30 -13.75
C PRO A 319 -7.39 -15.41 -13.57
N ARG A 320 -7.59 -16.27 -12.56
CA ARG A 320 -6.66 -17.38 -12.28
C ARG A 320 -5.21 -16.90 -12.07
N ASP A 321 -5.02 -15.83 -11.31
CA ASP A 321 -3.70 -15.24 -11.07
C ASP A 321 -2.62 -16.30 -10.74
N ALA A 322 -1.39 -16.08 -11.21
CA ALA A 322 -0.27 -16.98 -11.08
C ALA A 322 1.04 -16.26 -10.70
N TRP A 323 1.01 -14.96 -10.43
CA TRP A 323 2.19 -14.10 -10.32
C TRP A 323 2.19 -13.20 -9.08
N ASP A 324 1.24 -13.41 -8.16
CA ASP A 324 1.02 -12.52 -7.02
C ASP A 324 0.54 -11.12 -7.44
N TYR A 325 -0.29 -11.06 -8.49
CA TYR A 325 -0.83 -9.79 -8.95
C TYR A 325 -2.08 -9.38 -8.16
N ASP A 326 -1.82 -8.83 -6.98
CA ASP A 326 -2.85 -8.21 -6.16
C ASP A 326 -3.60 -7.08 -6.87
N CYS A 327 -4.85 -6.92 -6.47
CA CYS A 327 -5.70 -5.79 -6.84
C CYS A 327 -6.03 -4.89 -5.61
N THR A 328 -5.21 -4.96 -4.55
CA THR A 328 -5.44 -4.27 -3.28
C THR A 328 -4.88 -2.84 -3.23
N GLN A 329 -4.39 -2.33 -4.35
CA GLN A 329 -3.91 -0.96 -4.48
C GLN A 329 -5.06 0.02 -4.30
N GLN A 330 -4.73 1.26 -3.91
CA GLN A 330 -5.69 2.34 -3.80
C GLN A 330 -6.56 2.46 -5.06
N MET A 331 -7.85 2.71 -4.87
CA MET A 331 -8.79 3.04 -5.93
C MET A 331 -9.24 4.48 -5.77
N THR A 332 -9.13 5.26 -6.84
CA THR A 332 -9.51 6.67 -6.85
C THR A 332 -10.81 6.86 -7.63
N LEU A 333 -11.77 7.57 -7.04
CA LEU A 333 -12.99 7.96 -7.74
C LEU A 333 -12.79 9.28 -8.49
N GLY A 334 -13.46 9.41 -9.63
CA GLY A 334 -13.41 10.63 -10.42
C GLY A 334 -14.53 10.69 -11.44
N GLU A 335 -14.54 11.80 -12.18
CA GLU A 335 -15.37 11.96 -13.38
C GLU A 335 -14.47 12.28 -14.57
N LEU A 336 -14.64 11.55 -15.65
CA LEU A 336 -13.87 11.73 -16.89
C LEU A 336 -14.82 11.97 -18.07
N VAL A 337 -14.38 12.77 -19.03
CA VAL A 337 -15.08 12.93 -20.31
C VAL A 337 -14.50 11.95 -21.32
N VAL A 338 -15.18 10.83 -21.52
CA VAL A 338 -14.74 9.78 -22.45
C VAL A 338 -15.71 9.70 -23.62
N GLY A 339 -15.21 9.85 -24.84
CA GLY A 339 -16.04 9.87 -26.06
C GLY A 339 -17.12 10.96 -26.03
N GLY A 340 -16.81 12.14 -25.49
CA GLY A 340 -17.72 13.28 -25.36
C GLY A 340 -18.78 13.14 -24.26
N LYS A 341 -18.78 12.04 -23.48
CA LYS A 341 -19.71 11.80 -22.39
C LYS A 341 -19.01 11.83 -21.04
N ARG A 342 -19.59 12.55 -20.08
CA ARG A 342 -19.14 12.51 -18.67
C ARG A 342 -19.44 11.12 -18.08
N ARG A 343 -18.42 10.49 -17.51
CA ARG A 343 -18.48 9.17 -16.89
C ARG A 343 -18.00 9.23 -15.46
N LYS A 344 -18.76 8.66 -14.55
CA LYS A 344 -18.34 8.41 -13.17
C LYS A 344 -17.48 7.16 -13.16
N VAL A 345 -16.24 7.30 -12.73
CA VAL A 345 -15.24 6.22 -12.84
C VAL A 345 -14.61 5.86 -11.51
N VAL A 346 -14.20 4.60 -11.39
CA VAL A 346 -13.19 4.15 -10.44
C VAL A 346 -11.94 3.80 -11.23
N MET A 347 -10.80 4.32 -10.77
CA MET A 347 -9.50 4.18 -11.39
C MET A 347 -8.55 3.42 -10.47
N GLN A 348 -7.76 2.51 -11.03
CA GLN A 348 -6.78 1.73 -10.27
C GLN A 348 -5.57 1.35 -11.12
N ALA A 349 -4.40 1.33 -10.47
CA ALA A 349 -3.14 0.79 -10.98
C ALA A 349 -2.75 -0.43 -10.14
N PRO A 350 -3.25 -1.66 -10.42
CA PRO A 350 -2.87 -2.86 -9.69
C PRO A 350 -1.47 -3.34 -10.03
N LYS A 351 -0.95 -4.35 -9.29
CA LYS A 351 0.39 -4.93 -9.49
C LYS A 351 0.66 -5.37 -10.93
N ASN A 352 -0.36 -5.76 -11.69
CA ASN A 352 -0.23 -6.36 -13.03
C ASN A 352 0.31 -5.42 -14.12
N GLY A 353 0.53 -4.14 -13.81
CA GLY A 353 1.17 -3.15 -14.68
C GLY A 353 0.25 -2.45 -15.67
N PHE A 354 -1.06 -2.67 -15.60
CA PHE A 354 -2.06 -1.91 -16.35
C PHE A 354 -2.72 -0.86 -15.46
N PHE A 355 -3.12 0.26 -16.06
CA PHE A 355 -3.99 1.25 -15.44
C PHE A 355 -5.42 1.06 -15.92
N TYR A 356 -6.35 0.80 -15.01
CA TYR A 356 -7.76 0.52 -15.32
C TYR A 356 -8.65 1.72 -15.04
N VAL A 357 -9.61 1.93 -15.93
CA VAL A 357 -10.74 2.86 -15.76
C VAL A 357 -12.03 2.08 -15.92
N LEU A 358 -12.82 1.98 -14.86
CA LEU A 358 -14.10 1.30 -14.85
C LEU A 358 -15.24 2.30 -14.62
N ASP A 359 -16.38 2.05 -15.22
CA ASP A 359 -17.64 2.68 -14.85
C ASP A 359 -18.00 2.26 -13.42
N ARG A 360 -18.05 3.21 -12.48
CA ARG A 360 -18.21 2.88 -11.04
C ARG A 360 -19.64 2.44 -10.67
N GLU A 361 -20.61 2.67 -11.56
CA GLU A 361 -21.98 2.21 -11.36
C GLU A 361 -22.16 0.73 -11.72
N THR A 362 -21.53 0.29 -12.81
CA THR A 362 -21.76 -1.02 -13.42
C THR A 362 -20.56 -1.99 -13.32
N GLY A 363 -19.37 -1.49 -13.01
CA GLY A 363 -18.12 -2.27 -13.05
C GLY A 363 -17.59 -2.54 -14.47
N LYS A 364 -18.22 -1.97 -15.50
CA LYS A 364 -17.81 -2.20 -16.89
C LYS A 364 -16.48 -1.50 -17.17
N LEU A 365 -15.54 -2.24 -17.81
CA LEU A 365 -14.29 -1.69 -18.27
C LEU A 365 -14.53 -0.62 -19.34
N ILE A 366 -13.96 0.58 -19.11
CA ILE A 366 -13.94 1.68 -20.07
C ILE A 366 -12.64 1.65 -20.87
N SER A 367 -11.51 1.52 -20.18
CA SER A 367 -10.19 1.44 -20.79
C SER A 367 -9.17 0.79 -19.86
N ALA A 368 -8.10 0.23 -20.43
CA ALA A 368 -6.92 -0.23 -19.70
C ALA A 368 -5.68 -0.09 -20.57
N GLY A 369 -4.61 0.52 -20.03
CA GLY A 369 -3.35 0.74 -20.72
C GLY A 369 -2.14 0.26 -19.91
N LYS A 370 -1.07 -0.16 -20.59
CA LYS A 370 0.20 -0.53 -19.95
C LYS A 370 0.89 0.71 -19.41
N MET A 371 1.21 0.72 -18.11
CA MET A 371 1.94 1.84 -17.48
C MET A 371 3.45 1.80 -17.76
N GLY A 372 3.98 0.66 -18.16
CA GLY A 372 5.38 0.44 -18.45
C GLY A 372 5.63 -0.92 -19.08
N LYS A 373 6.72 -1.58 -18.71
CA LYS A 373 7.06 -2.91 -19.23
C LYS A 373 6.11 -3.98 -18.69
N VAL A 374 5.29 -4.56 -19.57
CA VAL A 374 4.34 -5.64 -19.27
C VAL A 374 4.52 -6.73 -20.30
N THR A 375 4.93 -7.94 -19.89
CA THR A 375 5.22 -9.06 -20.77
C THR A 375 4.29 -10.26 -20.60
N TRP A 376 3.53 -10.35 -19.50
CA TRP A 376 2.60 -11.44 -19.23
C TRP A 376 1.34 -11.39 -20.13
N ALA A 377 0.93 -10.18 -20.57
CA ALA A 377 -0.22 -9.98 -21.46
C ALA A 377 0.10 -8.97 -22.56
N GLU A 378 -0.51 -9.16 -23.71
CA GLU A 378 -0.43 -8.22 -24.83
C GLU A 378 -1.24 -6.95 -24.53
N ARG A 379 -2.49 -7.13 -24.10
CA ARG A 379 -3.45 -6.06 -23.80
C ARG A 379 -4.57 -6.61 -22.90
N ILE A 380 -5.40 -5.72 -22.42
CA ILE A 380 -6.72 -6.05 -21.86
C ILE A 380 -7.74 -5.82 -23.00
N ASP A 381 -8.49 -6.85 -23.34
CA ASP A 381 -9.57 -6.74 -24.31
C ASP A 381 -10.76 -6.01 -23.70
N VAL A 382 -11.08 -4.81 -24.21
CA VAL A 382 -12.12 -3.94 -23.62
C VAL A 382 -13.51 -4.52 -23.75
N THR A 383 -13.74 -5.38 -24.77
CA THR A 383 -15.07 -5.98 -25.01
C THR A 383 -15.36 -7.08 -24.02
N SER A 384 -14.43 -7.98 -23.79
CA SER A 384 -14.57 -9.08 -22.82
C SER A 384 -14.17 -8.69 -21.40
N GLY A 385 -13.40 -7.62 -21.23
CA GLY A 385 -12.81 -7.21 -19.96
C GLY A 385 -11.65 -8.11 -19.52
N ARG A 386 -11.12 -8.99 -20.37
CA ARG A 386 -10.14 -10.02 -20.00
C ARG A 386 -8.76 -9.72 -20.58
N PRO A 387 -7.68 -10.15 -19.89
CA PRO A 387 -6.34 -10.07 -20.45
C PRO A 387 -6.18 -11.01 -21.65
N VAL A 388 -5.48 -10.54 -22.68
CA VAL A 388 -4.96 -11.36 -23.78
C VAL A 388 -3.54 -11.78 -23.38
N GLU A 389 -3.46 -12.93 -22.71
CA GLU A 389 -2.20 -13.43 -22.16
C GLU A 389 -1.21 -13.84 -23.26
N GLN A 390 0.09 -13.71 -22.99
CA GLN A 390 1.14 -14.27 -23.81
C GLN A 390 1.25 -15.79 -23.61
N LYS A 391 1.93 -16.47 -24.51
CA LYS A 391 2.17 -17.92 -24.39
C LYS A 391 3.24 -18.21 -23.32
N ASN A 392 3.09 -19.32 -22.61
CA ASN A 392 4.05 -19.85 -21.62
C ASN A 392 4.38 -18.90 -20.46
N VAL A 393 3.42 -18.06 -20.07
CA VAL A 393 3.62 -17.09 -18.98
C VAL A 393 3.23 -17.63 -17.60
N ARG A 394 2.60 -18.83 -17.56
CA ARG A 394 2.17 -19.50 -16.31
C ARG A 394 3.08 -20.68 -15.95
N TYR A 395 4.36 -20.59 -16.30
CA TYR A 395 5.39 -21.60 -16.06
C TYR A 395 4.96 -23.03 -16.46
N GLU A 396 4.22 -23.15 -17.56
CA GLU A 396 3.75 -24.43 -18.12
C GLU A 396 4.90 -25.38 -18.43
N ASN A 397 6.07 -24.83 -18.83
CA ASN A 397 7.31 -25.55 -19.13
C ASN A 397 8.28 -25.62 -17.93
N GLY A 398 7.80 -25.38 -16.71
CA GLY A 398 8.61 -25.42 -15.48
C GLY A 398 9.10 -24.04 -15.02
N GLU A 399 9.32 -23.09 -15.93
CA GLU A 399 9.69 -21.70 -15.55
C GLU A 399 9.10 -20.65 -16.49
N THR A 400 9.06 -19.41 -16.03
CA THR A 400 8.75 -18.22 -16.83
C THR A 400 9.43 -16.99 -16.25
N VAL A 401 9.68 -16.00 -17.12
CA VAL A 401 10.14 -14.66 -16.70
C VAL A 401 9.15 -13.64 -17.20
N VAL A 402 8.62 -12.83 -16.27
CA VAL A 402 7.60 -11.83 -16.59
C VAL A 402 7.91 -10.46 -15.98
N TRP A 403 7.42 -9.41 -16.63
CA TRP A 403 7.29 -8.07 -16.12
C TRP A 403 5.80 -7.70 -16.05
N PRO A 404 5.39 -6.93 -15.04
CA PRO A 404 6.14 -6.60 -13.83
C PRO A 404 6.42 -7.83 -12.97
N SER A 405 7.23 -7.64 -11.93
CA SER A 405 7.51 -8.68 -10.94
C SER A 405 6.34 -8.93 -10.00
N ALA A 406 6.50 -9.87 -9.05
CA ALA A 406 5.54 -10.11 -7.97
C ALA A 406 5.32 -8.90 -7.04
N ILE A 407 6.27 -7.95 -6.94
CA ILE A 407 6.01 -6.69 -6.23
C ILE A 407 5.15 -5.70 -7.03
N GLY A 408 4.94 -5.95 -8.31
CA GLY A 408 4.06 -5.18 -9.19
C GLY A 408 4.75 -4.04 -9.94
N GLY A 409 4.06 -3.49 -10.94
CA GLY A 409 4.39 -2.21 -11.56
C GLY A 409 3.99 -1.02 -10.69
N HIS A 410 3.08 -1.23 -9.75
CA HIS A 410 2.68 -0.34 -8.67
C HIS A 410 2.23 -1.22 -7.49
N ASN A 411 2.33 -0.73 -6.26
CA ASN A 411 1.92 -1.45 -5.08
C ASN A 411 1.03 -0.58 -4.18
N TRP A 412 1.13 -0.70 -2.87
CA TRP A 412 0.26 -0.03 -1.90
C TRP A 412 0.49 1.49 -1.76
N GLN A 413 1.57 2.03 -2.29
CA GLN A 413 1.88 3.45 -2.22
C GLN A 413 0.76 4.29 -2.85
N ASP A 414 0.35 5.36 -2.16
CA ASP A 414 -0.78 6.17 -2.59
C ASP A 414 -0.55 6.82 -3.96
N MET A 415 -1.57 6.75 -4.83
CA MET A 415 -1.70 7.56 -6.04
C MET A 415 -2.36 8.89 -5.71
N ALA A 416 -2.23 9.88 -6.58
CA ALA A 416 -2.98 11.13 -6.48
C ALA A 416 -3.65 11.51 -7.80
N PHE A 417 -4.95 11.83 -7.78
CA PHE A 417 -5.69 12.33 -8.96
C PHE A 417 -5.93 13.82 -8.83
N SER A 418 -5.42 14.60 -9.77
CA SER A 418 -5.68 16.03 -9.83
C SER A 418 -6.81 16.35 -10.81
N PRO A 419 -7.95 16.89 -10.35
CA PRO A 419 -9.02 17.34 -11.23
C PRO A 419 -8.61 18.56 -12.09
N LYS A 420 -7.58 19.32 -11.69
CA LYS A 420 -7.06 20.46 -12.45
C LYS A 420 -6.29 20.02 -13.70
N THR A 421 -5.48 18.98 -13.60
CA THR A 421 -4.69 18.46 -14.73
C THR A 421 -5.37 17.31 -15.46
N GLY A 422 -6.34 16.65 -14.81
CA GLY A 422 -6.95 15.40 -15.29
C GLY A 422 -6.00 14.19 -15.25
N LEU A 423 -4.86 14.30 -14.54
CA LEU A 423 -3.83 13.28 -14.47
C LEU A 423 -3.87 12.53 -13.14
N VAL A 424 -3.46 11.27 -13.19
CA VAL A 424 -3.19 10.44 -12.00
C VAL A 424 -1.68 10.27 -11.86
N TYR A 425 -1.15 10.62 -10.69
CA TYR A 425 0.26 10.50 -10.38
C TYR A 425 0.49 9.17 -9.66
N VAL A 426 1.23 8.27 -10.30
CA VAL A 426 1.38 6.88 -9.88
C VAL A 426 2.85 6.60 -9.53
N PRO A 427 3.15 6.17 -8.30
CA PRO A 427 4.45 5.60 -7.97
C PRO A 427 4.63 4.26 -8.70
N TYR A 428 5.52 4.22 -9.69
CA TYR A 428 5.75 3.06 -10.55
C TYR A 428 7.07 2.37 -10.22
N MET A 429 7.13 1.06 -10.43
CA MET A 429 8.30 0.22 -10.23
C MET A 429 8.55 -0.64 -11.47
N GLN A 430 9.83 -0.82 -11.84
CA GLN A 430 10.21 -1.73 -12.92
C GLN A 430 11.27 -2.72 -12.47
N ILE A 431 10.90 -3.99 -12.44
CA ILE A 431 11.76 -5.16 -12.25
C ILE A 431 10.98 -6.39 -12.73
N GLY A 432 11.68 -7.41 -13.21
CA GLY A 432 11.08 -8.69 -13.62
C GLY A 432 11.13 -9.72 -12.48
N THR A 433 10.40 -10.81 -12.67
CA THR A 433 10.49 -12.02 -11.83
C THR A 433 10.61 -13.26 -12.69
N ARG A 434 11.53 -14.16 -12.30
CA ARG A 434 11.55 -15.55 -12.72
C ARG A 434 10.76 -16.38 -11.72
N PHE A 435 9.81 -17.14 -12.20
CA PHE A 435 9.07 -18.15 -11.45
C PHE A 435 9.53 -19.53 -11.92
N THR A 436 9.98 -20.39 -10.98
CA THR A 436 10.41 -21.76 -11.28
C THR A 436 9.60 -22.73 -10.43
N LYS A 437 9.01 -23.72 -11.09
CA LYS A 437 8.10 -24.70 -10.50
C LYS A 437 8.87 -25.87 -9.92
N GLY A 438 8.55 -26.25 -8.68
CA GLY A 438 8.96 -27.53 -8.07
C GLY A 438 10.47 -27.73 -7.88
N LYS A 439 11.30 -26.67 -7.91
CA LYS A 439 12.74 -26.74 -7.66
C LYS A 439 13.14 -25.79 -6.54
N GLU A 440 14.00 -26.26 -5.65
CA GLU A 440 14.78 -25.36 -4.80
C GLU A 440 15.82 -24.67 -5.70
N VAL A 441 15.73 -23.36 -5.82
CA VAL A 441 16.72 -22.54 -6.54
C VAL A 441 17.54 -21.81 -5.48
N PRO A 442 18.86 -22.02 -5.40
CA PRO A 442 19.69 -21.31 -4.42
C PRO A 442 19.54 -19.80 -4.54
N GLY A 443 19.27 -19.15 -3.41
CA GLY A 443 19.09 -17.69 -3.36
C GLY A 443 17.70 -17.16 -3.78
N ALA A 444 16.79 -18.04 -4.22
CA ALA A 444 15.40 -17.65 -4.52
C ALA A 444 14.50 -17.82 -3.29
N ILE A 445 13.51 -16.95 -3.17
CA ILE A 445 12.43 -17.10 -2.19
C ILE A 445 11.49 -18.20 -2.68
N THR A 446 11.19 -19.22 -1.86
CA THR A 446 10.17 -20.21 -2.19
C THR A 446 8.84 -19.81 -1.56
N LEU A 447 7.87 -19.43 -2.37
CA LEU A 447 6.52 -19.08 -1.95
C LEU A 447 5.51 -20.02 -2.61
N ALA A 448 4.71 -20.70 -1.77
CA ALA A 448 3.58 -21.50 -2.20
C ALA A 448 3.88 -22.48 -3.35
N GLY A 449 5.05 -23.14 -3.30
CA GLY A 449 5.47 -24.14 -4.28
C GLY A 449 6.20 -23.60 -5.52
N LEU A 450 6.54 -22.34 -5.54
CA LEU A 450 7.31 -21.67 -6.59
C LEU A 450 8.57 -21.05 -6.01
N ALA A 451 9.71 -21.21 -6.70
CA ALA A 451 10.88 -20.37 -6.47
C ALA A 451 10.70 -19.05 -7.21
N VAL A 452 10.98 -17.95 -6.53
CA VAL A 452 10.75 -16.56 -7.00
C VAL A 452 12.07 -15.82 -6.95
N GLU A 453 12.56 -15.37 -8.10
CA GLU A 453 13.84 -14.69 -8.24
C GLU A 453 13.65 -13.38 -9.03
N ALA A 454 14.18 -12.26 -8.52
CA ALA A 454 14.15 -11.00 -9.23
C ALA A 454 15.05 -11.04 -10.46
N VAL A 455 14.62 -10.39 -11.55
CA VAL A 455 15.33 -10.36 -12.83
C VAL A 455 15.52 -8.93 -13.31
N THR A 456 16.75 -8.58 -13.64
CA THR A 456 17.14 -7.29 -14.22
C THR A 456 17.78 -7.51 -15.60
N GLN A 457 17.07 -7.16 -16.67
CA GLN A 457 17.49 -7.33 -18.06
C GLN A 457 17.34 -6.06 -18.90
N ASP A 458 16.80 -5.01 -18.33
CA ASP A 458 16.49 -3.75 -18.97
C ASP A 458 17.18 -2.61 -18.21
N PRO A 459 17.71 -1.57 -18.88
CA PRO A 459 18.37 -0.44 -18.21
C PRO A 459 17.50 0.31 -17.18
N LYS A 460 16.18 0.17 -17.29
CA LYS A 460 15.22 0.73 -16.32
C LYS A 460 14.83 -0.26 -15.23
N ASP A 461 15.26 -1.50 -15.29
CA ASP A 461 15.00 -2.46 -14.22
C ASP A 461 15.72 -2.06 -12.96
N ASN A 462 15.10 -2.40 -11.82
CA ASN A 462 15.53 -2.01 -10.48
C ASN A 462 15.42 -0.50 -10.20
N LYS A 463 14.55 0.21 -10.94
CA LYS A 463 14.27 1.64 -10.78
C LYS A 463 12.80 1.88 -10.49
N GLY A 464 12.53 2.99 -9.81
CA GLY A 464 11.18 3.52 -9.63
C GLY A 464 10.94 4.73 -10.52
N ALA A 465 9.68 5.13 -10.65
CA ALA A 465 9.32 6.38 -11.30
C ALA A 465 8.07 7.00 -10.66
N LEU A 466 7.94 8.31 -10.76
CA LEU A 466 6.67 9.00 -10.63
C LEU A 466 6.11 9.22 -12.03
N ILE A 467 4.98 8.60 -12.35
CA ILE A 467 4.33 8.68 -13.66
C ILE A 467 3.08 9.57 -13.54
N ALA A 468 2.98 10.62 -14.35
CA ALA A 468 1.73 11.34 -14.56
C ALA A 468 0.94 10.67 -15.70
N TRP A 469 -0.04 9.88 -15.32
CA TRP A 469 -0.85 9.09 -16.23
C TRP A 469 -2.10 9.83 -16.69
N ASP A 470 -2.32 9.87 -18.00
CA ASP A 470 -3.57 10.37 -18.59
C ASP A 470 -4.57 9.20 -18.67
N PRO A 471 -5.61 9.16 -17.82
CA PRO A 471 -6.55 8.05 -17.76
C PRO A 471 -7.48 7.98 -18.99
N ILE A 472 -7.58 9.06 -19.77
CA ILE A 472 -8.40 9.12 -20.99
C ILE A 472 -7.60 8.57 -22.18
N GLN A 473 -6.34 9.07 -22.34
CA GLN A 473 -5.47 8.67 -23.44
C GLN A 473 -4.72 7.35 -23.16
N GLN A 474 -4.77 6.85 -21.92
CA GLN A 474 -4.07 5.65 -21.47
C GLN A 474 -2.57 5.67 -21.79
N LYS A 475 -1.92 6.80 -21.45
CA LYS A 475 -0.48 7.00 -21.63
C LYS A 475 0.11 7.95 -20.60
N ALA A 476 1.39 7.83 -20.34
CA ALA A 476 2.12 8.82 -19.55
C ALA A 476 2.20 10.17 -20.27
N ARG A 477 2.00 11.25 -19.56
CA ARG A 477 2.23 12.63 -20.02
C ARG A 477 3.66 13.06 -19.71
N TRP A 478 4.18 12.64 -18.56
CA TRP A 478 5.56 12.77 -18.15
C TRP A 478 5.92 11.67 -17.16
N GLU A 479 7.21 11.37 -17.03
CA GLU A 479 7.79 10.38 -16.12
C GLU A 479 9.04 10.97 -15.48
N ILE A 480 9.23 10.73 -14.18
CA ILE A 480 10.45 11.07 -13.45
C ILE A 480 11.00 9.78 -12.88
N TRP A 481 12.12 9.34 -13.43
CA TRP A 481 12.79 8.12 -12.99
C TRP A 481 13.70 8.39 -11.80
N HIS A 482 13.67 7.47 -10.84
CA HIS A 482 14.51 7.44 -9.65
C HIS A 482 15.42 6.22 -9.70
N ASP A 483 16.64 6.34 -9.17
CA ASP A 483 17.55 5.20 -9.06
C ASP A 483 17.11 4.20 -7.98
N THR A 484 16.16 4.58 -7.15
CA THR A 484 15.55 3.74 -6.12
C THR A 484 14.21 3.19 -6.59
N ILE A 485 13.97 1.88 -6.38
CA ILE A 485 12.75 1.23 -6.88
C ILE A 485 11.53 1.45 -5.99
N TRP A 486 11.69 1.44 -4.65
CA TRP A 486 10.59 1.44 -3.69
C TRP A 486 10.42 2.81 -3.03
N ASN A 487 9.69 3.72 -3.71
CA ASN A 487 9.49 5.10 -3.30
C ASN A 487 8.11 5.31 -2.66
N GLY A 488 7.92 6.45 -2.01
CA GLY A 488 6.70 6.80 -1.30
C GLY A 488 5.52 7.13 -2.20
N GLY A 489 4.36 7.30 -1.56
CA GLY A 489 3.12 7.73 -2.20
C GLY A 489 3.18 9.16 -2.73
N ALA A 490 2.20 9.53 -3.55
CA ALA A 490 2.03 10.85 -4.15
C ALA A 490 0.91 11.64 -3.48
N LEU A 491 1.09 12.97 -3.43
CA LEU A 491 0.07 13.96 -3.04
C LEU A 491 -0.02 15.00 -4.13
N ALA A 492 -1.22 15.32 -4.63
CA ALA A 492 -1.45 16.43 -5.52
C ALA A 492 -2.20 17.58 -4.81
N THR A 493 -1.93 18.82 -5.20
CA THR A 493 -2.57 19.99 -4.57
C THR A 493 -3.16 20.97 -5.58
N ALA A 494 -4.10 21.78 -5.13
CA ALA A 494 -4.67 22.87 -5.92
C ALA A 494 -3.63 23.95 -6.26
N GLY A 495 -2.49 24.01 -5.56
CA GLY A 495 -1.35 24.86 -5.89
C GLY A 495 -0.59 24.44 -7.16
N GLY A 496 -1.04 23.39 -7.87
CA GLY A 496 -0.40 22.90 -9.09
C GLY A 496 0.85 22.06 -8.84
N LEU A 497 0.97 21.45 -7.66
CA LEU A 497 2.13 20.69 -7.22
C LEU A 497 1.78 19.22 -7.03
N VAL A 498 2.78 18.38 -7.24
CA VAL A 498 2.79 16.98 -6.82
C VAL A 498 3.99 16.76 -5.90
N PHE A 499 3.74 16.15 -4.74
CA PHE A 499 4.76 15.81 -3.76
C PHE A 499 4.99 14.30 -3.72
N GLN A 500 6.24 13.89 -3.59
CA GLN A 500 6.65 12.51 -3.36
C GLN A 500 7.90 12.44 -2.49
N GLY A 501 7.93 11.48 -1.57
CA GLY A 501 9.14 11.07 -0.90
C GLY A 501 9.83 9.92 -1.62
N THR A 502 11.15 9.84 -1.55
CA THR A 502 11.92 8.76 -2.18
C THR A 502 12.75 7.96 -1.18
N ALA A 503 13.08 6.72 -1.53
CA ALA A 503 13.79 5.80 -0.64
C ALA A 503 15.22 6.26 -0.32
N ASP A 504 15.81 7.13 -1.12
CA ASP A 504 17.12 7.76 -0.88
C ASP A 504 17.08 8.96 0.09
N GLY A 505 15.92 9.25 0.69
CA GLY A 505 15.77 10.24 1.75
C GLY A 505 15.45 11.65 1.28
N TYR A 506 14.90 11.81 0.08
CA TYR A 506 14.46 13.12 -0.39
C TYR A 506 12.94 13.25 -0.38
N PHE A 507 12.46 14.42 0.05
CA PHE A 507 11.09 14.87 -0.14
C PHE A 507 11.08 15.96 -1.21
N SER A 508 10.32 15.77 -2.28
CA SER A 508 10.37 16.61 -3.49
C SER A 508 9.00 17.11 -3.88
N ALA A 509 8.97 18.31 -4.47
CA ALA A 509 7.81 18.90 -5.13
C ALA A 509 8.06 19.06 -6.63
N TYR A 510 7.09 18.66 -7.42
CA TYR A 510 7.12 18.74 -8.88
C TYR A 510 5.94 19.57 -9.40
N ASP A 511 6.14 20.28 -10.51
CA ASP A 511 5.06 20.89 -11.26
C ASP A 511 4.12 19.78 -11.79
N ALA A 512 2.85 19.85 -11.42
CA ALA A 512 1.86 18.84 -11.75
C ALA A 512 1.62 18.67 -13.25
N ALA A 513 1.83 19.72 -14.06
CA ALA A 513 1.55 19.71 -15.48
C ALA A 513 2.69 19.08 -16.31
N ASN A 514 3.95 19.25 -15.90
CA ASN A 514 5.11 18.90 -16.72
C ASN A 514 6.21 18.09 -16.02
N GLY A 515 6.09 17.85 -14.71
CA GLY A 515 7.04 17.05 -13.94
C GLY A 515 8.34 17.75 -13.56
N LYS A 516 8.50 19.03 -13.85
CA LYS A 516 9.70 19.78 -13.45
C LYS A 516 9.82 19.78 -11.92
N ARG A 517 10.95 19.32 -11.36
CA ARG A 517 11.22 19.42 -9.93
C ARG A 517 11.45 20.89 -9.56
N LEU A 518 10.61 21.42 -8.66
CA LEU A 518 10.62 22.81 -8.24
C LEU A 518 11.26 23.00 -6.85
N TRP A 519 11.22 21.96 -6.01
CA TRP A 519 11.77 21.99 -4.66
C TRP A 519 12.16 20.57 -4.22
N GLN A 520 13.14 20.51 -3.31
CA GLN A 520 13.60 19.25 -2.71
C GLN A 520 14.22 19.52 -1.34
N PHE A 521 14.00 18.59 -0.39
CA PHE A 521 14.58 18.61 0.94
C PHE A 521 15.09 17.21 1.30
N ASN A 522 16.31 17.14 1.86
CA ASN A 522 16.87 15.90 2.37
C ASN A 522 16.39 15.69 3.81
N VAL A 523 15.59 14.65 4.07
CA VAL A 523 15.02 14.34 5.38
C VAL A 523 15.89 13.38 6.21
N GLY A 524 16.99 12.92 5.66
CA GLY A 524 18.00 12.09 6.33
C GLY A 524 17.70 10.59 6.35
N HIS A 525 16.53 10.13 5.99
CA HIS A 525 16.14 8.70 5.90
C HIS A 525 15.07 8.49 4.83
N GLY A 526 15.00 7.29 4.24
CA GLY A 526 14.06 6.99 3.16
C GLY A 526 12.60 7.17 3.54
N ILE A 527 11.79 7.59 2.56
CA ILE A 527 10.36 7.81 2.66
C ILE A 527 9.63 6.78 1.79
N ILE A 528 8.67 6.06 2.37
CA ILE A 528 7.84 5.07 1.67
C ILE A 528 6.33 5.28 1.87
N GLY A 529 5.92 6.03 2.90
CA GLY A 529 4.54 6.45 3.11
C GLY A 529 4.12 7.64 2.23
N GLY A 530 2.83 7.99 2.22
CA GLY A 530 2.29 9.14 1.52
C GLY A 530 2.44 10.44 2.32
N PRO A 531 2.77 11.58 1.67
CA PRO A 531 2.67 12.89 2.29
C PRO A 531 1.22 13.37 2.33
N ILE A 532 0.92 14.31 3.25
CA ILE A 532 -0.41 14.92 3.40
C ILE A 532 -0.33 16.46 3.39
N SER A 533 -1.45 17.10 3.03
CA SER A 533 -1.60 18.55 3.09
C SER A 533 -2.84 18.95 3.89
N TYR A 534 -2.69 19.86 4.82
CA TYR A 534 -3.74 20.32 5.72
C TYR A 534 -3.51 21.79 6.12
N SER A 535 -4.46 22.39 6.83
CA SER A 535 -4.38 23.78 7.29
C SER A 535 -4.63 23.87 8.80
N VAL A 536 -3.84 24.69 9.49
CA VAL A 536 -4.05 25.04 10.88
C VAL A 536 -4.12 26.56 10.99
N LYS A 537 -5.24 27.09 11.50
CA LYS A 537 -5.48 28.54 11.64
C LYS A 537 -5.24 29.32 10.34
N GLY A 538 -5.62 28.72 9.20
CA GLY A 538 -5.51 29.35 7.88
C GLY A 538 -4.14 29.26 7.21
N LYS A 539 -3.14 28.65 7.86
CA LYS A 539 -1.81 28.40 7.29
C LYS A 539 -1.73 26.96 6.79
N GLN A 540 -1.24 26.75 5.56
CA GLN A 540 -1.07 25.43 4.97
C GLN A 540 0.21 24.75 5.45
N TYR A 541 0.10 23.46 5.72
CA TYR A 541 1.19 22.56 6.13
C TYR A 541 1.23 21.33 5.24
N LEU A 542 2.40 20.75 5.17
CA LEU A 542 2.65 19.42 4.62
C LEU A 542 3.33 18.57 5.70
N SER A 543 2.90 17.33 5.85
CA SER A 543 3.59 16.38 6.73
C SER A 543 3.89 15.07 6.02
N VAL A 544 5.03 14.46 6.39
CA VAL A 544 5.49 13.19 5.86
C VAL A 544 6.22 12.40 6.94
N LEU A 545 6.10 11.07 6.89
CA LEU A 545 6.85 10.13 7.72
C LEU A 545 8.11 9.69 7.00
N SER A 546 9.24 9.72 7.68
CA SER A 546 10.53 9.25 7.19
C SER A 546 10.94 8.02 7.97
N GLY A 547 10.98 6.85 7.31
CA GLY A 547 11.25 5.57 7.97
C GLY A 547 11.18 4.40 6.99
N TYR A 548 12.23 4.19 6.18
CA TYR A 548 12.35 3.08 5.24
C TYR A 548 12.39 1.74 5.97
N GLY A 549 11.72 0.71 5.43
CA GLY A 549 11.65 -0.62 6.03
C GLY A 549 10.56 -1.49 5.43
N GLY A 550 9.94 -2.33 6.26
CA GLY A 550 8.84 -3.18 5.86
C GLY A 550 9.24 -4.36 4.98
N VAL A 551 8.43 -4.69 3.97
CA VAL A 551 8.65 -5.81 3.06
C VAL A 551 9.93 -5.69 2.22
N THR A 552 10.52 -4.50 2.15
CA THR A 552 11.74 -4.26 1.38
C THR A 552 12.90 -5.16 1.81
N GLY A 553 12.98 -5.52 3.09
CA GLY A 553 13.99 -6.44 3.61
C GLY A 553 13.98 -7.81 2.96
N SER A 554 12.82 -8.28 2.49
CA SER A 554 12.70 -9.59 1.83
C SER A 554 13.20 -9.63 0.38
N TRP A 555 13.61 -8.47 -0.18
CA TRP A 555 14.13 -8.37 -1.55
C TRP A 555 15.62 -8.08 -1.62
N GLY A 556 16.29 -7.86 -0.47
CA GLY A 556 17.75 -7.71 -0.38
C GLY A 556 18.29 -6.59 -1.27
N HIS A 557 19.38 -6.88 -1.97
CA HIS A 557 20.08 -5.94 -2.85
C HIS A 557 19.24 -5.42 -4.04
N TYR A 558 18.14 -6.10 -4.40
CA TYR A 558 17.24 -5.63 -5.46
C TYR A 558 16.49 -4.34 -5.11
N MET A 559 16.53 -3.90 -3.86
CA MET A 559 15.94 -2.61 -3.48
C MET A 559 16.83 -1.40 -3.81
N ASN A 560 18.03 -1.58 -4.35
CA ASN A 560 19.06 -0.58 -4.73
C ASN A 560 19.53 0.31 -3.58
N VAL A 561 18.58 0.80 -2.81
CA VAL A 561 18.79 1.60 -1.62
C VAL A 561 18.14 0.86 -0.47
N GLY A 562 18.93 0.53 0.50
CA GLY A 562 18.49 0.01 1.78
C GLY A 562 19.11 0.84 2.87
N TRP A 563 18.40 1.01 3.96
CA TRP A 563 18.92 1.66 5.15
C TRP A 563 19.32 0.60 6.15
N LYS A 564 20.57 0.66 6.63
CA LYS A 564 21.03 -0.25 7.66
C LYS A 564 20.16 -0.13 8.91
N TYR A 565 19.86 -1.25 9.55
CA TYR A 565 19.09 -1.27 10.80
C TYR A 565 19.71 -0.35 11.84
N GLY A 566 18.90 0.48 12.48
CA GLY A 566 19.35 1.46 13.47
C GLY A 566 20.06 2.71 12.90
N ALA A 567 20.32 2.75 11.59
CA ALA A 567 20.88 3.96 10.97
C ALA A 567 19.81 5.04 10.86
N GLN A 568 20.09 6.25 11.31
CA GLN A 568 19.22 7.42 11.30
C GLN A 568 17.88 7.23 12.07
N PRO A 569 17.37 8.23 12.74
CA PRO A 569 16.08 8.16 13.43
C PRO A 569 14.92 8.11 12.43
N ARG A 570 13.86 7.34 12.78
CA ARG A 570 12.55 7.47 12.15
C ARG A 570 11.87 8.69 12.71
N ARG A 571 11.15 9.45 11.87
CA ARG A 571 10.59 10.73 12.27
C ARG A 571 9.37 11.15 11.49
N VAL A 572 8.56 12.01 12.10
CA VAL A 572 7.58 12.82 11.38
C VAL A 572 8.16 14.22 11.15
N LEU A 573 7.97 14.73 9.93
CA LEU A 573 8.42 16.07 9.52
C LEU A 573 7.22 16.89 9.05
N THR A 574 7.22 18.17 9.42
CA THR A 574 6.18 19.12 9.02
C THR A 574 6.81 20.36 8.36
N PHE A 575 6.25 20.76 7.22
CA PHE A 575 6.72 21.85 6.40
C PHE A 575 5.63 22.90 6.20
N SER A 576 6.00 24.17 6.03
CA SER A 576 5.13 25.24 5.57
C SER A 576 5.96 26.33 4.91
N LEU A 577 5.32 27.31 4.24
CA LEU A 577 6.01 28.48 3.74
C LEU A 577 6.73 29.21 4.90
N ASP A 578 7.94 29.65 4.62
CA ASP A 578 8.84 30.35 5.55
C ASP A 578 9.21 29.55 6.83
N GLY A 579 9.11 28.22 6.78
CA GLY A 579 9.63 27.34 7.82
C GLY A 579 11.15 27.49 7.96
N LYS A 580 11.66 27.61 9.21
CA LYS A 580 13.07 27.91 9.51
C LYS A 580 13.69 26.93 10.52
N ALA A 581 13.00 25.84 10.84
CA ALA A 581 13.56 24.83 11.71
C ALA A 581 14.67 24.07 10.99
N ASP A 582 15.73 23.79 11.72
CA ASP A 582 16.81 22.91 11.26
C ASP A 582 16.44 21.46 11.57
N LEU A 583 16.79 20.56 10.65
CA LEU A 583 16.72 19.13 10.95
C LEU A 583 17.81 18.79 11.97
N PRO A 584 17.48 18.12 13.10
CA PRO A 584 18.49 17.75 14.08
C PRO A 584 19.64 16.99 13.41
N PRO A 585 20.90 17.39 13.63
CA PRO A 585 22.04 16.75 13.02
C PRO A 585 22.14 15.30 13.48
N THR A 586 22.34 14.40 12.52
CA THR A 586 22.59 12.97 12.78
C THR A 586 23.92 12.59 12.15
N ALA A 587 24.63 11.64 12.78
CA ALA A 587 25.84 11.11 12.17
C ALA A 587 25.49 10.50 10.79
N PRO A 588 26.37 10.63 9.78
CA PRO A 588 26.18 9.93 8.52
C PRO A 588 25.97 8.44 8.79
N PRO A 589 25.03 7.78 8.10
CA PRO A 589 24.79 6.36 8.31
C PRO A 589 26.00 5.56 7.87
N ASP A 590 26.51 4.69 8.73
CA ASP A 590 27.50 3.70 8.33
C ASP A 590 26.79 2.54 7.63
N MET A 591 26.76 2.58 6.30
CA MET A 591 26.12 1.57 5.45
C MET A 591 27.06 0.37 5.20
N LYS A 592 28.33 0.43 5.64
CA LYS A 592 29.28 -0.65 5.46
C LYS A 592 28.91 -1.86 6.33
N LEU A 593 29.03 -3.05 5.74
CA LEU A 593 28.90 -4.29 6.48
C LEU A 593 30.18 -4.55 7.32
N HIS A 594 30.02 -4.65 8.63
CA HIS A 594 31.06 -5.01 9.59
C HIS A 594 30.89 -6.46 10.05
N ALA A 595 31.04 -7.39 9.11
CA ALA A 595 30.83 -8.81 9.39
C ALA A 595 31.81 -9.31 10.46
N LEU A 596 31.28 -10.05 11.43
CA LEU A 596 32.03 -10.69 12.51
C LEU A 596 32.22 -12.17 12.17
N ASP A 597 33.46 -12.66 12.13
CA ASP A 597 33.75 -14.09 11.98
C ASP A 597 34.39 -14.66 13.26
N ASN A 598 34.14 -15.94 13.49
CA ASN A 598 34.86 -16.74 14.48
C ASN A 598 35.68 -17.79 13.72
N PRO A 599 36.99 -17.56 13.53
CA PRO A 599 37.84 -18.45 12.73
C PRO A 599 37.95 -19.87 13.30
N ASN A 600 37.68 -20.05 14.60
CA ASN A 600 37.69 -21.37 15.26
C ASN A 600 36.48 -22.22 14.92
N VAL A 601 35.42 -21.66 14.32
CA VAL A 601 34.26 -22.42 13.89
C VAL A 601 34.59 -23.17 12.60
N ARG A 602 34.52 -24.50 12.66
CA ARG A 602 34.65 -25.33 11.45
C ARG A 602 33.30 -25.33 10.71
N ILE A 603 33.25 -24.70 9.54
CA ILE A 603 32.07 -24.68 8.71
C ILE A 603 31.79 -26.07 8.16
N ASN A 604 30.53 -26.50 8.28
CA ASN A 604 30.01 -27.76 7.75
C ASN A 604 29.00 -27.46 6.63
N ASP A 605 29.34 -27.77 5.39
CA ASP A 605 28.53 -27.48 4.20
C ASP A 605 27.13 -28.16 4.23
N LYS A 606 27.00 -29.32 4.88
CA LYS A 606 25.68 -29.97 5.02
C LYS A 606 24.77 -29.12 5.92
N ASP A 607 25.31 -28.63 7.04
CA ASP A 607 24.56 -27.82 7.99
C ASP A 607 24.29 -26.42 7.40
N VAL A 608 25.22 -25.86 6.60
CA VAL A 608 25.02 -24.60 5.88
C VAL A 608 23.81 -24.69 4.93
N ARG A 609 23.72 -25.74 4.11
CA ARG A 609 22.57 -25.93 3.22
C ARG A 609 21.25 -26.13 3.95
N ALA A 610 21.27 -26.91 5.04
CA ALA A 610 20.08 -27.10 5.87
C ALA A 610 19.66 -25.79 6.56
N GLY A 611 20.65 -25.00 7.04
CA GLY A 611 20.41 -23.69 7.64
C GLY A 611 19.88 -22.67 6.67
N GLU A 612 20.33 -22.69 5.42
CA GLU A 612 19.82 -21.83 4.35
C GLU A 612 18.30 -22.07 4.13
N ALA A 613 17.88 -23.32 4.03
CA ALA A 613 16.47 -23.66 3.90
C ALA A 613 15.64 -23.20 5.13
N LEU A 614 16.17 -23.34 6.34
CA LEU A 614 15.52 -22.88 7.57
C LEU A 614 15.47 -21.36 7.68
N PHE A 615 16.44 -20.65 7.08
CA PHE A 615 16.58 -19.19 7.19
C PHE A 615 15.43 -18.43 6.52
N MET A 616 14.66 -19.05 5.65
CA MET A 616 13.47 -18.47 5.01
C MET A 616 12.53 -17.78 6.01
N GLN A 617 12.32 -18.40 7.19
CA GLN A 617 11.49 -17.81 8.24
C GLN A 617 12.13 -16.61 8.97
N CYS A 618 13.44 -16.42 8.83
CA CYS A 618 14.19 -15.29 9.39
C CYS A 618 14.39 -14.17 8.37
N GLY A 619 14.43 -14.52 7.09
CA GLY A 619 14.76 -13.63 5.98
C GLY A 619 13.81 -12.45 5.80
N ALA A 620 12.54 -12.60 6.17
CA ALA A 620 11.56 -11.52 6.16
C ALA A 620 11.98 -10.32 7.03
N CYS A 621 12.63 -10.58 8.16
CA CYS A 621 13.08 -9.55 9.09
C CYS A 621 14.58 -9.23 8.96
N HIS A 622 15.43 -10.25 8.71
CA HIS A 622 16.88 -10.11 8.67
C HIS A 622 17.48 -10.00 7.26
N GLY A 623 16.62 -9.94 6.24
CA GLY A 623 17.00 -9.88 4.82
C GLY A 623 17.27 -11.26 4.21
N VAL A 624 16.81 -11.47 2.97
CA VAL A 624 17.10 -12.70 2.22
C VAL A 624 18.61 -12.81 1.96
N ASN A 625 19.11 -14.03 1.94
CA ASN A 625 20.54 -14.31 1.77
C ASN A 625 21.46 -13.61 2.78
N LEU A 626 20.94 -13.28 3.97
CA LEU A 626 21.60 -12.45 4.99
C LEU A 626 21.84 -10.99 4.56
N GLU A 627 21.17 -10.49 3.52
CA GLU A 627 21.33 -9.14 2.99
C GLU A 627 20.18 -8.23 3.42
N GLY A 628 20.36 -7.54 4.54
CA GLY A 628 19.37 -6.61 5.06
C GLY A 628 19.38 -5.26 4.33
N ALA A 629 18.47 -5.05 3.36
CA ALA A 629 18.30 -3.77 2.66
C ALA A 629 17.08 -3.02 3.20
N GLY A 630 17.22 -2.32 4.32
CA GLY A 630 16.10 -1.68 5.01
C GLY A 630 15.25 -2.63 5.83
N SER A 631 15.82 -3.78 6.19
CA SER A 631 15.18 -4.78 7.06
C SER A 631 14.81 -4.19 8.42
N PRO A 632 13.70 -4.60 9.02
CA PRO A 632 13.30 -4.14 10.36
C PRO A 632 14.16 -4.72 11.48
N ALA A 633 15.13 -5.58 11.16
CA ALA A 633 16.03 -6.24 12.10
C ALA A 633 17.49 -6.15 11.65
N PRO A 634 18.48 -6.32 12.56
CA PRO A 634 19.90 -6.21 12.22
C PRO A 634 20.38 -7.31 11.27
N ASP A 635 21.43 -7.02 10.52
CA ASP A 635 22.16 -7.98 9.71
C ASP A 635 22.84 -9.01 10.63
N LEU A 636 22.49 -10.29 10.46
CA LEU A 636 23.00 -11.34 11.34
C LEU A 636 24.48 -11.67 11.14
N ARG A 637 25.09 -11.21 10.04
CA ARG A 637 26.56 -11.31 9.84
C ARG A 637 27.34 -10.42 10.81
N GLU A 638 26.70 -9.37 11.35
CA GLU A 638 27.26 -8.45 12.35
C GLU A 638 26.86 -8.82 13.79
N SER A 639 26.08 -9.89 13.99
CA SER A 639 25.55 -10.24 15.29
C SER A 639 26.61 -10.83 16.21
N VAL A 640 26.85 -10.17 17.34
CA VAL A 640 27.70 -10.69 18.42
C VAL A 640 27.11 -11.96 19.05
N VAL A 641 25.78 -12.04 19.20
CA VAL A 641 25.08 -13.21 19.76
C VAL A 641 25.29 -14.44 18.87
N ALA A 642 25.32 -14.23 17.55
CA ALA A 642 25.58 -15.32 16.61
C ALA A 642 27.07 -15.70 16.49
N LEU A 643 27.96 -15.24 17.36
CA LEU A 643 29.33 -15.77 17.51
C LEU A 643 29.38 -16.99 18.43
N ASP A 644 28.39 -17.13 19.33
CA ASP A 644 28.29 -18.23 20.28
C ASP A 644 27.02 -19.05 20.02
N PRO A 645 27.12 -20.36 19.73
CA PRO A 645 25.96 -21.18 19.38
C PRO A 645 24.98 -21.40 20.53
N ASP A 646 25.42 -21.41 21.78
CA ASP A 646 24.54 -21.57 22.93
C ASP A 646 23.81 -20.29 23.28
N ALA A 647 24.46 -19.13 23.17
CA ALA A 647 23.82 -17.83 23.28
C ALA A 647 22.78 -17.63 22.17
N PHE A 648 23.10 -18.02 20.94
CA PHE A 648 22.16 -17.96 19.80
C PHE A 648 20.94 -18.87 20.02
N TRP A 649 21.16 -20.11 20.44
CA TRP A 649 20.08 -21.03 20.82
C TRP A 649 19.18 -20.45 21.92
N THR A 650 19.81 -19.94 22.99
CA THR A 650 19.07 -19.37 24.12
C THR A 650 18.19 -18.21 23.68
N LEU A 651 18.71 -17.30 22.86
CA LEU A 651 17.95 -16.18 22.32
C LEU A 651 16.72 -16.65 21.53
N LEU A 652 16.89 -17.58 20.59
CA LEU A 652 15.79 -18.11 19.78
C LEU A 652 14.72 -18.79 20.64
N HIS A 653 15.15 -19.60 21.62
CA HIS A 653 14.25 -20.44 22.40
C HIS A 653 13.52 -19.68 23.51
N THR A 654 14.15 -18.71 24.14
CA THR A 654 13.53 -17.92 25.22
C THR A 654 12.64 -16.79 24.72
N GLY A 655 12.91 -16.26 23.51
CA GLY A 655 12.19 -15.13 22.97
C GLY A 655 12.44 -13.81 23.72
N SER A 656 13.65 -13.64 24.26
CA SER A 656 14.01 -12.46 25.08
C SER A 656 13.90 -11.11 24.32
N LEU A 657 13.82 -11.12 22.99
CA LEU A 657 13.64 -9.92 22.15
C LEU A 657 12.23 -9.78 21.56
N ILE A 658 11.24 -10.49 22.07
CA ILE A 658 9.87 -10.45 21.52
C ILE A 658 9.26 -9.04 21.57
N GLN A 659 9.58 -8.25 22.60
CA GLN A 659 9.17 -6.85 22.70
C GLN A 659 9.76 -5.95 21.61
N HIS A 660 10.89 -6.38 21.02
CA HIS A 660 11.55 -5.70 19.90
C HIS A 660 11.18 -6.31 18.53
N GLY A 661 10.14 -7.14 18.50
CA GLY A 661 9.62 -7.72 17.27
C GLY A 661 10.24 -9.06 16.86
N MET A 662 11.24 -9.58 17.56
CA MET A 662 11.81 -10.89 17.27
C MET A 662 10.97 -12.01 17.93
N PRO A 663 10.34 -12.89 17.14
CA PRO A 663 9.49 -13.95 17.72
C PRO A 663 10.30 -14.99 18.51
N ARG A 664 9.58 -15.70 19.35
CA ARG A 664 10.09 -16.90 20.02
C ARG A 664 9.91 -18.11 19.11
N PHE A 665 10.95 -18.92 18.94
CA PHE A 665 10.95 -20.10 18.05
C PHE A 665 10.94 -21.41 18.87
N GLU A 666 9.83 -21.70 19.53
CA GLU A 666 9.70 -22.90 20.39
C GLU A 666 9.80 -24.23 19.63
N SER A 667 9.40 -24.24 18.35
CA SER A 667 9.40 -25.44 17.51
C SER A 667 10.77 -25.78 16.91
N LEU A 668 11.74 -24.86 16.95
CA LEU A 668 13.09 -25.15 16.47
C LEU A 668 13.81 -26.09 17.44
N THR A 669 14.41 -27.15 16.90
CA THR A 669 15.30 -28.00 17.67
C THR A 669 16.69 -27.36 17.82
N LYS A 670 17.48 -27.83 18.81
CA LYS A 670 18.87 -27.36 18.98
C LYS A 670 19.72 -27.65 17.73
N GLU A 671 19.46 -28.78 17.04
CA GLU A 671 20.13 -29.14 15.77
C GLU A 671 19.78 -28.13 14.67
N GLN A 672 18.50 -27.74 14.51
CA GLN A 672 18.09 -26.75 13.53
C GLN A 672 18.67 -25.35 13.83
N ALA A 673 18.75 -24.98 15.11
CA ALA A 673 19.42 -23.73 15.51
C ALA A 673 20.93 -23.78 15.18
N GLN A 674 21.58 -24.92 15.33
CA GLN A 674 22.97 -25.12 14.92
C GLN A 674 23.14 -24.99 13.40
N GLN A 675 22.21 -25.51 12.60
CA GLN A 675 22.22 -25.36 11.14
C GLN A 675 22.06 -23.89 10.71
N LEU A 676 21.12 -23.15 11.32
CA LEU A 676 20.98 -21.70 11.13
C LEU A 676 22.27 -20.95 11.51
N TYR A 677 22.85 -21.29 12.65
CA TYR A 677 24.12 -20.73 13.09
C TYR A 677 25.22 -20.96 12.04
N MET A 678 25.37 -22.19 11.50
CA MET A 678 26.37 -22.49 10.46
C MET A 678 26.15 -21.68 9.18
N TYR A 679 24.90 -21.47 8.76
CA TYR A 679 24.58 -20.63 7.61
C TYR A 679 25.00 -19.17 7.82
N ILE A 680 24.66 -18.61 8.99
CA ILE A 680 25.04 -17.23 9.34
C ILE A 680 26.57 -17.07 9.40
N ARG A 681 27.29 -18.01 10.04
CA ARG A 681 28.75 -17.96 10.14
C ARG A 681 29.44 -18.11 8.79
N ALA A 682 28.94 -18.99 7.93
CA ALA A 682 29.44 -19.12 6.55
C ALA A 682 29.26 -17.83 5.75
N GLY A 683 28.10 -17.19 5.87
CA GLY A 683 27.83 -15.88 5.24
C GLY A 683 28.74 -14.76 5.76
N ALA A 684 28.94 -14.69 7.08
CA ALA A 684 29.84 -13.71 7.69
C ALA A 684 31.29 -13.91 7.25
N ARG A 685 31.78 -15.15 7.22
CA ARG A 685 33.13 -15.49 6.76
C ARG A 685 33.36 -15.08 5.30
N ARG A 686 32.41 -15.38 4.41
CA ARG A 686 32.47 -14.92 3.00
C ARG A 686 32.57 -13.40 2.91
N ALA A 687 31.79 -12.67 3.70
CA ALA A 687 31.78 -11.22 3.69
C ALA A 687 33.13 -10.63 4.18
N VAL A 688 33.74 -11.20 5.22
CA VAL A 688 35.08 -10.81 5.70
C VAL A 688 36.15 -11.02 4.62
N GLN A 689 36.12 -12.18 3.94
CA GLN A 689 37.05 -12.50 2.85
C GLN A 689 36.91 -11.55 1.66
N GLN A 690 35.69 -11.23 1.25
CA GLN A 690 35.41 -10.27 0.19
C GLN A 690 35.91 -8.86 0.52
N SER A 691 35.68 -8.40 1.76
CA SER A 691 36.17 -7.10 2.21
C SER A 691 37.67 -7.01 2.24
N SER A 692 38.36 -8.09 2.59
CA SER A 692 39.84 -8.17 2.60
C SER A 692 40.39 -8.18 1.16
N ALA A 693 39.72 -8.86 0.23
CA ALA A 693 40.15 -8.91 -1.18
C ALA A 693 39.97 -7.57 -1.93
N SER A 694 38.98 -6.76 -1.54
CA SER A 694 38.73 -5.43 -2.12
C SER A 694 39.62 -4.34 -1.52
N ALA A 695 40.32 -4.61 -0.43
CA ALA A 695 41.29 -3.68 0.21
C ALA A 695 42.72 -3.86 -0.27
N ASN A 696 43.02 -4.96 -0.98
CA ASN A 696 44.31 -5.23 -1.67
C ASN A 696 44.16 -4.95 -3.17
#